data_0c84d3aa5239092219dfb75eb49e49c6
#
_entry.id   0c84d3aa5239092219dfb75eb49e49c6
#
_cell.length_a   1.000
_cell.length_b   1.000
_cell.length_c   1.000
_cell.angle_alpha   90.00
_cell.angle_beta   90.00
_cell.angle_gamma   90.00
#
_symmetry.space_group_name_H-M   'P 1'
#
loop_
_entity.id
_entity.type
_entity.pdbx_description
1 polymer ?
#
loop_
_entity_poly.entity_id
_entity_poly.type
_entity_poly.pdbx_seq_one_letter_code
_entity_poly.pdbx_strand_id
1 'polypeptide(L)'
;MSIELSLLILLSVVYLIILFSVAWATERGLFPSALVRHPAVYTLSIGVYASAWAFYGTVGLAYQYGYGFLTYYLGICGAFLLAPVLLNPILRLTRTYQLSSLADLFAFRFRSTWAGTLTTLFMLLSMLPLLALQIQAVTDSVQILTLEPRQHPVAFGFCLLIVMFAILFGARHISAREKHEGLVFAIAFESVVKLICLSAVGLYALFVVFEGPGGLELWLSHNQEALKTLHSPLQEGPWRTLLLVFFAAAIVMPHMYHMAFTENLNPRALATASWGLPLFLLLMSLAVPPILWAGLYLNVPTNAEYFTLGLGVAAGADWLTLVAFIGGISAASGLIIVVTLALSGMVLNHMVLPVYQPSADNNIYRWLLWTRRGLIAAIIMASYGFYRLLGTDQHLSNLGITSFVATVQFLPGALSVLYWPQANHRGFICGLVAGMLVWAGTLLLPMFSDIDVLEIMGLQLALDEESWHIAAIASLAINIVVFTLMSLFTQRSTDEIGAAEACLVDNVRRPQRMELIASSPQEFAQQLAKPLGNRAAQQEVEQALRDLKLPFDERRPYALRRLRDRLEANLSGLMGPAVAQEMIETFLPFKLASDGYVTEDIHFIENRLEDYHSRLTGLAAELDALRRYHRQTLQDLPMGVCSLAEDNEVVMWNRALQTLTGIPADSVVGSRLDSLPEPWGELLQRFVADESAHLYKQKLVIQGHTQWLSLHKAAIDEPGNARGGLVLLIEDQTETQMLEEELIHSERLASIGRLAAGVAHEIGNPVTGIACLAQNLREESDLPEINEVAEQVLEQTRRISRIVQSMVNFAHVGSRHYSANDEVDLAACTNEAIHLLSLSRKGPEIKYVNLCDASHRVSGDSQRLVQVLINLLGNARDASSDGDQVTIRSVQDEHQILLVVEDEGSGIDQALKDRLFEPFFTTKAPGKGTGLGLALVYSIVEEHYGQITVESPIDEATQRGTRFTITLPRHGVFSSGSSV
;
A
#
# COMPACT_ATOMS: atom_id res chain seq x y z
N MET A 1 18.60 62.52 -11.89
CA MET A 1 18.04 62.65 -10.52
C MET A 1 18.57 61.52 -9.70
N SER A 2 19.12 61.75 -8.51
CA SER A 2 19.47 60.65 -7.58
C SER A 2 18.25 60.32 -6.73
N ILE A 3 17.85 59.06 -6.72
CA ILE A 3 16.77 58.59 -5.84
C ILE A 3 17.33 58.47 -4.41
N GLU A 4 16.56 58.88 -3.42
CA GLU A 4 17.01 58.77 -2.03
C GLU A 4 17.18 57.31 -1.60
N LEU A 5 18.34 56.97 -0.98
CA LEU A 5 18.63 55.66 -0.44
C LEU A 5 17.55 55.16 0.54
N SER A 6 16.97 56.04 1.31
CA SER A 6 15.87 55.75 2.25
C SER A 6 14.65 55.18 1.56
N LEU A 7 14.29 55.67 0.38
CA LEU A 7 13.17 55.19 -0.41
C LEU A 7 13.44 53.78 -0.96
N LEU A 8 14.66 53.51 -1.45
CA LEU A 8 15.03 52.20 -1.97
C LEU A 8 15.07 51.13 -0.88
N ILE A 9 15.60 51.49 0.29
CA ILE A 9 15.55 50.57 1.47
C ILE A 9 14.09 50.34 1.87
N LEU A 10 13.26 51.37 1.96
CA LEU A 10 11.84 51.20 2.31
C LEU A 10 11.11 50.30 1.32
N LEU A 11 11.30 50.51 0.01
CA LEU A 11 10.70 49.66 -1.04
C LEU A 11 11.16 48.21 -0.91
N SER A 12 12.46 47.97 -0.68
CA SER A 12 13.03 46.64 -0.50
C SER A 12 12.40 45.92 0.70
N VAL A 13 12.31 46.63 1.85
CA VAL A 13 11.69 46.07 3.07
C VAL A 13 10.20 45.80 2.86
N VAL A 14 9.47 46.77 2.27
CA VAL A 14 8.03 46.60 1.99
C VAL A 14 7.79 45.41 1.04
N TYR A 15 8.57 45.27 -0.03
CA TYR A 15 8.47 44.15 -0.93
C TYR A 15 8.68 42.81 -0.22
N LEU A 16 9.73 42.68 0.61
CA LEU A 16 10.01 41.45 1.35
C LEU A 16 8.93 41.18 2.41
N ILE A 17 8.36 42.23 3.04
CA ILE A 17 7.21 42.05 3.94
C ILE A 17 5.97 41.54 3.20
N ILE A 18 5.71 42.02 1.98
CA ILE A 18 4.62 41.50 1.13
C ILE A 18 4.88 40.03 0.81
N LEU A 19 6.06 39.69 0.38
CA LEU A 19 6.44 38.28 0.08
C LEU A 19 6.26 37.37 1.29
N PHE A 20 6.70 37.85 2.48
CA PHE A 20 6.49 37.15 3.75
C PHE A 20 5.00 36.98 4.07
N SER A 21 4.23 38.02 3.90
CA SER A 21 2.80 38.01 4.21
C SER A 21 2.03 37.04 3.32
N VAL A 22 2.41 36.94 2.03
CA VAL A 22 1.87 35.99 1.08
C VAL A 22 2.15 34.56 1.53
N ALA A 23 3.41 34.27 1.91
CA ALA A 23 3.75 32.93 2.41
C ALA A 23 3.01 32.57 3.72
N TRP A 24 2.98 33.52 4.67
CA TRP A 24 2.33 33.33 5.95
C TRP A 24 0.80 33.13 5.82
N ALA A 25 0.16 33.93 4.94
CA ALA A 25 -1.26 33.81 4.65
C ALA A 25 -1.60 32.44 4.00
N THR A 26 -0.72 31.96 3.12
CA THR A 26 -0.87 30.64 2.48
C THR A 26 -0.79 29.52 3.53
N GLU A 27 0.20 29.54 4.41
CA GLU A 27 0.36 28.53 5.47
C GLU A 27 -0.79 28.51 6.48
N ARG A 28 -1.43 29.68 6.70
CA ARG A 28 -2.64 29.76 7.54
C ARG A 28 -3.94 29.38 6.83
N GLY A 29 -3.87 29.01 5.57
CA GLY A 29 -5.05 28.62 4.79
C GLY A 29 -5.99 29.78 4.45
N LEU A 30 -5.50 31.02 4.45
CA LEU A 30 -6.27 32.20 4.06
C LEU A 30 -6.55 32.22 2.55
N PHE A 31 -5.72 31.57 1.74
CA PHE A 31 -5.98 31.35 0.33
C PHE A 31 -6.66 30.01 0.08
N PRO A 32 -7.59 29.91 -0.90
CA PRO A 32 -8.24 28.66 -1.25
C PRO A 32 -7.21 27.58 -1.66
N SER A 33 -7.34 26.37 -1.14
CA SER A 33 -6.43 25.25 -1.45
C SER A 33 -6.37 24.92 -2.95
N ALA A 34 -7.48 25.13 -3.68
CA ALA A 34 -7.52 24.96 -5.13
C ALA A 34 -6.58 25.94 -5.87
N LEU A 35 -6.41 27.16 -5.36
CA LEU A 35 -5.46 28.12 -5.92
C LEU A 35 -4.02 27.77 -5.57
N VAL A 36 -3.75 27.49 -4.29
CA VAL A 36 -2.40 27.19 -3.78
C VAL A 36 -1.81 25.95 -4.45
N ARG A 37 -2.63 24.91 -4.64
CA ARG A 37 -2.22 23.64 -5.26
C ARG A 37 -2.42 23.58 -6.76
N HIS A 38 -2.74 24.70 -7.39
CA HIS A 38 -2.92 24.73 -8.84
C HIS A 38 -1.60 24.47 -9.57
N PRO A 39 -1.56 23.65 -10.66
CA PRO A 39 -0.33 23.34 -11.39
C PRO A 39 0.43 24.56 -11.90
N ALA A 40 -0.26 25.66 -12.21
CA ALA A 40 0.38 26.91 -12.62
C ALA A 40 1.22 27.55 -11.49
N VAL A 41 0.80 27.44 -10.23
CA VAL A 41 1.58 27.94 -9.08
C VAL A 41 2.87 27.15 -8.94
N TYR A 42 2.81 25.84 -9.07
CA TYR A 42 4.01 25.00 -9.12
C TYR A 42 4.91 25.35 -10.31
N THR A 43 4.36 25.56 -11.49
CA THR A 43 5.13 25.97 -12.67
C THR A 43 5.84 27.30 -12.45
N LEU A 44 5.14 28.31 -11.93
CA LEU A 44 5.69 29.62 -11.62
C LEU A 44 6.74 29.56 -10.49
N SER A 45 6.60 28.65 -9.53
CA SER A 45 7.60 28.51 -8.46
C SER A 45 8.95 28.00 -8.99
N ILE A 46 8.96 27.16 -10.04
CA ILE A 46 10.18 26.75 -10.75
C ILE A 46 10.80 27.96 -11.49
N GLY A 47 10.02 29.01 -11.74
CA GLY A 47 10.51 30.28 -12.28
C GLY A 47 11.56 31.01 -11.41
N VAL A 48 11.88 30.50 -10.20
CA VAL A 48 13.06 30.92 -9.40
C VAL A 48 14.37 30.77 -10.18
N TYR A 49 14.41 29.94 -11.23
CA TYR A 49 15.52 29.87 -12.18
C TYR A 49 15.89 31.22 -12.78
N ALA A 50 14.91 32.07 -13.08
CA ALA A 50 15.12 33.41 -13.57
C ALA A 50 15.52 34.36 -12.42
N SER A 51 16.81 34.35 -12.08
CA SER A 51 17.44 35.16 -11.04
C SER A 51 17.76 36.59 -11.52
N ALA A 52 18.47 37.38 -10.69
CA ALA A 52 18.99 38.68 -11.13
C ALA A 52 19.91 38.56 -12.35
N TRP A 53 20.60 37.43 -12.52
CA TRP A 53 21.34 37.15 -13.74
C TRP A 53 20.43 37.13 -14.98
N ALA A 54 19.25 36.49 -14.88
CA ALA A 54 18.28 36.48 -15.98
C ALA A 54 17.57 37.82 -16.16
N PHE A 55 17.43 38.62 -15.13
CA PHE A 55 16.77 39.91 -15.18
C PHE A 55 17.65 41.02 -15.74
N TYR A 56 18.94 41.05 -15.39
CA TYR A 56 19.93 42.03 -15.83
C TYR A 56 20.93 41.43 -16.81
N GLY A 57 21.59 40.37 -16.48
CA GLY A 57 22.70 39.77 -17.23
C GLY A 57 22.33 39.27 -18.63
N THR A 58 21.05 38.89 -18.87
CA THR A 58 20.63 38.44 -20.22
C THR A 58 20.72 39.56 -21.27
N VAL A 59 20.55 40.84 -20.89
CA VAL A 59 20.73 41.99 -21.78
C VAL A 59 22.20 42.15 -22.11
N GLY A 60 23.11 42.02 -21.13
CA GLY A 60 24.54 41.99 -21.33
C GLY A 60 24.98 40.83 -22.25
N LEU A 61 24.41 39.64 -22.02
CA LEU A 61 24.66 38.47 -22.85
C LEU A 61 24.20 38.68 -24.32
N ALA A 62 23.06 39.38 -24.51
CA ALA A 62 22.56 39.75 -25.84
C ALA A 62 23.45 40.77 -26.52
N TYR A 63 24.02 41.69 -25.75
CA TYR A 63 25.00 42.66 -26.23
C TYR A 63 26.31 41.97 -26.71
N GLN A 64 26.79 40.97 -25.93
CA GLN A 64 28.07 40.32 -26.16
C GLN A 64 27.99 39.19 -27.23
N TYR A 65 26.93 38.35 -27.16
CA TYR A 65 26.78 37.16 -28.01
C TYR A 65 25.57 37.19 -28.96
N GLY A 66 24.95 38.37 -29.12
CA GLY A 66 23.78 38.48 -29.97
C GLY A 66 22.65 37.53 -29.56
N TYR A 67 22.06 36.85 -30.53
CA TYR A 67 21.03 35.83 -30.27
C TYR A 67 21.51 34.64 -29.38
N GLY A 68 22.80 34.59 -29.05
CA GLY A 68 23.37 33.62 -28.11
C GLY A 68 22.70 33.68 -26.73
N PHE A 69 22.10 34.77 -26.31
CA PHE A 69 21.31 34.85 -25.07
C PHE A 69 20.13 33.87 -25.03
N LEU A 70 19.58 33.48 -26.20
CA LEU A 70 18.49 32.50 -26.27
C LEU A 70 18.88 31.11 -25.79
N THR A 71 20.18 30.81 -25.67
CA THR A 71 20.64 29.52 -25.09
C THR A 71 20.16 29.33 -23.67
N TYR A 72 19.98 30.40 -22.89
CA TYR A 72 19.40 30.38 -21.56
C TYR A 72 17.98 29.79 -21.55
N TYR A 73 17.17 30.20 -22.49
CA TYR A 73 15.82 29.69 -22.71
C TYR A 73 15.83 28.29 -23.30
N LEU A 74 16.59 28.07 -24.39
CA LEU A 74 16.59 26.81 -25.15
C LEU A 74 17.15 25.65 -24.36
N GLY A 75 18.17 25.88 -23.51
CA GLY A 75 18.74 24.83 -22.67
C GLY A 75 17.70 24.26 -21.69
N ILE A 76 16.95 25.11 -21.01
CA ILE A 76 15.85 24.71 -20.13
C ILE A 76 14.74 24.01 -20.91
N CYS A 77 14.33 24.55 -22.06
CA CYS A 77 13.33 23.91 -22.91
C CYS A 77 13.72 22.48 -23.26
N GLY A 78 15.02 22.26 -23.61
CA GLY A 78 15.56 20.94 -23.90
C GLY A 78 15.42 19.95 -22.70
N ALA A 79 15.73 20.41 -21.48
CA ALA A 79 15.60 19.58 -20.28
C ALA A 79 14.14 19.22 -19.98
N PHE A 80 13.22 20.20 -20.10
CA PHE A 80 11.80 19.97 -19.83
C PHE A 80 11.08 19.21 -20.95
N LEU A 81 11.58 19.30 -22.20
CA LEU A 81 11.12 18.42 -23.29
C LEU A 81 11.44 16.95 -23.01
N LEU A 82 12.59 16.69 -22.37
CA LEU A 82 12.99 15.35 -21.94
C LEU A 82 12.42 14.96 -20.56
N ALA A 83 11.44 15.70 -20.03
CA ALA A 83 10.84 15.42 -18.73
C ALA A 83 10.33 13.98 -18.58
N PRO A 84 9.68 13.31 -19.56
CA PRO A 84 9.21 11.93 -19.41
C PRO A 84 10.33 10.94 -19.09
N VAL A 85 11.49 11.11 -19.71
CA VAL A 85 12.62 10.17 -19.58
C VAL A 85 13.66 10.62 -18.53
N LEU A 86 13.74 11.90 -18.20
CA LEU A 86 14.78 12.44 -17.32
C LEU A 86 14.21 12.95 -15.98
N LEU A 87 13.27 13.93 -16.04
CA LEU A 87 12.78 14.58 -14.83
C LEU A 87 11.79 13.72 -14.05
N ASN A 88 10.88 13.00 -14.72
CA ASN A 88 9.92 12.12 -14.07
C ASN A 88 10.58 10.95 -13.31
N PRO A 89 11.60 10.26 -13.84
CA PRO A 89 12.33 9.25 -13.08
C PRO A 89 13.00 9.82 -11.82
N ILE A 90 13.65 11.00 -11.92
CA ILE A 90 14.25 11.68 -10.76
C ILE A 90 13.17 12.03 -9.73
N LEU A 91 12.03 12.59 -10.17
CA LEU A 91 10.90 12.89 -9.28
C LEU A 91 10.37 11.65 -8.57
N ARG A 92 10.26 10.51 -9.29
CA ARG A 92 9.85 9.23 -8.71
C ARG A 92 10.82 8.78 -7.62
N LEU A 93 12.13 8.79 -7.88
CA LEU A 93 13.15 8.43 -6.90
C LEU A 93 13.10 9.33 -5.66
N THR A 94 13.06 10.66 -5.90
CA THR A 94 12.96 11.66 -4.82
C THR A 94 11.76 11.42 -3.91
N ARG A 95 10.61 11.11 -4.46
CA ARG A 95 9.38 10.85 -3.68
C ARG A 95 9.39 9.49 -2.99
N THR A 96 9.89 8.45 -3.66
CA THR A 96 9.90 7.09 -3.10
C THR A 96 10.84 6.99 -1.91
N TYR A 97 12.05 7.56 -2.04
CA TYR A 97 13.10 7.48 -1.04
C TYR A 97 13.24 8.75 -0.19
N GLN A 98 12.33 9.71 -0.36
CA GLN A 98 12.30 10.99 0.37
C GLN A 98 13.63 11.75 0.31
N LEU A 99 14.27 11.77 -0.88
CA LEU A 99 15.53 12.47 -1.12
C LEU A 99 15.28 13.98 -1.21
N SER A 100 15.97 14.77 -0.41
CA SER A 100 15.74 16.21 -0.31
C SER A 100 16.65 17.05 -1.22
N SER A 101 17.72 16.43 -1.76
CA SER A 101 18.74 17.12 -2.55
C SER A 101 19.42 16.20 -3.57
N LEU A 102 20.18 16.80 -4.49
CA LEU A 102 21.03 16.07 -5.42
C LEU A 102 22.13 15.26 -4.70
N ALA A 103 22.66 15.78 -3.58
CA ALA A 103 23.63 15.05 -2.76
C ALA A 103 23.01 13.81 -2.12
N ASP A 104 21.75 13.89 -1.67
CA ASP A 104 21.02 12.73 -1.20
C ASP A 104 20.82 11.68 -2.29
N LEU A 105 20.52 12.12 -3.53
CA LEU A 105 20.37 11.22 -4.68
C LEU A 105 21.66 10.45 -4.97
N PHE A 106 22.81 11.13 -4.93
CA PHE A 106 24.10 10.49 -5.17
C PHE A 106 24.53 9.61 -3.98
N ALA A 107 24.33 10.06 -2.74
CA ALA A 107 24.63 9.27 -1.55
C ALA A 107 23.79 7.98 -1.54
N PHE A 108 22.53 8.05 -1.91
CA PHE A 108 21.63 6.90 -2.04
C PHE A 108 22.08 5.95 -3.15
N ARG A 109 22.34 6.48 -4.36
CA ARG A 109 22.70 5.67 -5.54
C ARG A 109 24.04 4.96 -5.39
N PHE A 110 25.02 5.66 -4.86
CA PHE A 110 26.39 5.15 -4.72
C PHE A 110 26.70 4.53 -3.35
N ARG A 111 25.72 4.51 -2.44
CA ARG A 111 25.86 3.97 -1.08
C ARG A 111 27.17 4.46 -0.40
N SER A 112 27.44 5.76 -0.53
CA SER A 112 28.67 6.36 -0.06
C SER A 112 28.42 7.72 0.60
N THR A 113 28.82 7.85 1.85
CA THR A 113 28.81 9.14 2.58
C THR A 113 29.69 10.17 1.90
N TRP A 114 30.84 9.75 1.36
CA TRP A 114 31.77 10.63 0.64
C TRP A 114 31.16 11.17 -0.66
N ALA A 115 30.33 10.40 -1.36
CA ALA A 115 29.64 10.89 -2.54
C ALA A 115 28.71 12.06 -2.18
N GLY A 116 27.96 11.95 -1.09
CA GLY A 116 27.12 13.05 -0.58
C GLY A 116 27.93 14.25 -0.09
N THR A 117 28.99 14.01 0.70
CA THR A 117 29.84 15.06 1.29
C THR A 117 30.55 15.87 0.22
N LEU A 118 31.23 15.21 -0.75
CA LEU A 118 31.94 15.90 -1.81
C LEU A 118 30.98 16.63 -2.78
N THR A 119 29.83 16.03 -3.09
CA THR A 119 28.79 16.71 -3.85
C THR A 119 28.34 17.98 -3.13
N THR A 120 28.13 17.93 -1.81
CA THR A 120 27.73 19.09 -1.02
C THR A 120 28.81 20.17 -0.99
N LEU A 121 30.08 19.78 -0.76
CA LEU A 121 31.21 20.69 -0.74
C LEU A 121 31.39 21.41 -2.06
N PHE A 122 31.41 20.66 -3.17
CA PHE A 122 31.58 21.25 -4.49
C PHE A 122 30.36 22.05 -4.94
N MET A 123 29.14 21.63 -4.57
CA MET A 123 27.93 22.40 -4.82
C MET A 123 27.93 23.73 -4.06
N LEU A 124 28.37 23.73 -2.79
CA LEU A 124 28.54 24.97 -2.02
C LEU A 124 29.55 25.90 -2.70
N LEU A 125 30.71 25.37 -3.10
CA LEU A 125 31.75 26.14 -3.77
C LEU A 125 31.27 26.70 -5.13
N SER A 126 30.54 25.91 -5.90
CA SER A 126 29.99 26.31 -7.22
C SER A 126 28.89 27.35 -7.12
N MET A 127 28.16 27.40 -6.00
CA MET A 127 27.07 28.36 -5.80
C MET A 127 27.54 29.72 -5.23
N LEU A 128 28.76 29.81 -4.66
CA LEU A 128 29.27 31.08 -4.12
C LEU A 128 29.31 32.22 -5.16
N PRO A 129 29.82 31.99 -6.39
CA PRO A 129 29.79 33.06 -7.42
C PRO A 129 28.34 33.50 -7.77
N LEU A 130 27.41 32.56 -7.88
CA LEU A 130 26.01 32.86 -8.19
C LEU A 130 25.31 33.65 -7.08
N LEU A 131 25.58 33.33 -5.82
CA LEU A 131 25.04 34.05 -4.67
C LEU A 131 25.69 35.44 -4.55
N ALA A 132 27.01 35.56 -4.78
CA ALA A 132 27.71 36.84 -4.81
C ALA A 132 27.18 37.75 -5.91
N LEU A 133 26.90 37.21 -7.11
CA LEU A 133 26.24 37.89 -8.21
C LEU A 133 24.90 38.52 -7.78
N GLN A 134 24.07 37.84 -7.00
CA GLN A 134 22.79 38.42 -6.55
C GLN A 134 23.04 39.62 -5.61
N ILE A 135 24.05 39.52 -4.75
CA ILE A 135 24.45 40.59 -3.85
C ILE A 135 24.98 41.78 -4.66
N GLN A 136 25.83 41.51 -5.64
CA GLN A 136 26.39 42.53 -6.53
C GLN A 136 25.26 43.23 -7.31
N ALA A 137 24.36 42.46 -7.96
CA ALA A 137 23.29 43.05 -8.77
C ALA A 137 22.40 44.03 -7.99
N VAL A 138 22.09 43.72 -6.73
CA VAL A 138 21.34 44.65 -5.86
C VAL A 138 22.18 45.86 -5.45
N THR A 139 23.46 45.64 -5.14
CA THR A 139 24.37 46.73 -4.71
C THR A 139 24.62 47.70 -5.86
N ASP A 140 24.93 47.21 -7.05
CA ASP A 140 25.14 48.02 -8.24
C ASP A 140 23.86 48.76 -8.65
N SER A 141 22.69 48.14 -8.53
CA SER A 141 21.39 48.77 -8.78
C SER A 141 21.18 49.97 -7.82
N VAL A 142 21.51 49.83 -6.56
CA VAL A 142 21.43 50.92 -5.58
C VAL A 142 22.45 52.01 -5.94
N GLN A 143 23.66 51.65 -6.30
CA GLN A 143 24.71 52.60 -6.67
C GLN A 143 24.33 53.43 -7.93
N ILE A 144 23.81 52.76 -8.97
CA ILE A 144 23.34 53.43 -10.20
C ILE A 144 22.23 54.46 -9.88
N LEU A 145 21.35 54.16 -8.93
CA LEU A 145 20.18 55.00 -8.60
C LEU A 145 20.50 56.10 -7.61
N THR A 146 21.42 55.87 -6.67
CA THR A 146 21.71 56.87 -5.59
C THR A 146 22.99 57.64 -5.83
N LEU A 147 23.91 57.14 -6.70
CA LEU A 147 25.26 57.61 -6.90
C LEU A 147 26.12 57.55 -5.61
N GLU A 148 25.71 56.72 -4.65
CA GLU A 148 26.43 56.52 -3.38
C GLU A 148 27.72 55.72 -3.60
N PRO A 149 28.90 56.17 -3.20
CA PRO A 149 30.16 55.45 -3.40
C PRO A 149 30.35 54.32 -2.42
N ARG A 150 29.45 54.13 -1.42
CA ARG A 150 29.57 53.16 -0.32
C ARG A 150 28.89 51.84 -0.65
N GLN A 151 29.47 51.03 -1.52
CA GLN A 151 28.90 49.71 -1.90
C GLN A 151 28.82 48.70 -0.75
N HIS A 152 29.87 48.60 0.07
CA HIS A 152 29.97 47.56 1.10
C HIS A 152 28.91 47.62 2.22
N PRO A 153 28.54 48.79 2.79
CA PRO A 153 27.46 48.87 3.75
C PRO A 153 26.10 48.47 3.19
N VAL A 154 25.84 48.77 1.93
CA VAL A 154 24.59 48.40 1.23
C VAL A 154 24.52 46.91 1.07
N ALA A 155 25.60 46.28 0.55
CA ALA A 155 25.69 44.84 0.39
C ALA A 155 25.51 44.08 1.73
N PHE A 156 26.19 44.58 2.82
CA PHE A 156 26.07 43.96 4.14
C PHE A 156 24.66 44.11 4.70
N GLY A 157 24.06 45.30 4.57
CA GLY A 157 22.66 45.55 5.01
C GLY A 157 21.66 44.65 4.26
N PHE A 158 21.82 44.47 2.94
CA PHE A 158 21.01 43.55 2.14
C PHE A 158 21.18 42.09 2.59
N CYS A 159 22.41 41.63 2.82
CA CYS A 159 22.67 40.27 3.31
C CYS A 159 22.02 40.05 4.69
N LEU A 160 22.12 40.99 5.61
CA LEU A 160 21.49 40.89 6.93
C LEU A 160 19.96 40.79 6.82
N LEU A 161 19.36 41.62 5.94
CA LEU A 161 17.94 41.60 5.66
C LEU A 161 17.52 40.22 5.09
N ILE A 162 18.23 39.68 4.11
CA ILE A 162 17.94 38.39 3.52
C ILE A 162 18.15 37.24 4.52
N VAL A 163 19.17 37.26 5.38
CA VAL A 163 19.34 36.27 6.46
C VAL A 163 18.11 36.23 7.36
N MET A 164 17.61 37.39 7.77
CA MET A 164 16.41 37.46 8.58
C MET A 164 15.20 36.81 7.90
N PHE A 165 14.96 37.16 6.63
CA PHE A 165 13.85 36.60 5.86
C PHE A 165 14.05 35.11 5.55
N ALA A 166 15.24 34.66 5.15
CA ALA A 166 15.51 33.25 4.87
C ALA A 166 15.31 32.36 6.10
N ILE A 167 15.66 32.83 7.30
CA ILE A 167 15.40 32.15 8.57
C ILE A 167 13.90 32.08 8.87
N LEU A 168 13.16 33.17 8.65
CA LEU A 168 11.72 33.22 8.89
C LEU A 168 10.93 32.35 7.93
N PHE A 169 11.34 32.29 6.66
CA PHE A 169 10.69 31.48 5.63
C PHE A 169 11.10 30.01 5.66
N GLY A 170 12.42 29.76 5.65
CA GLY A 170 12.97 28.46 5.30
C GLY A 170 13.15 27.49 6.47
N ALA A 171 13.07 27.99 7.72
CA ALA A 171 13.42 27.18 8.88
C ALA A 171 12.25 27.02 9.85
N ARG A 172 11.05 26.75 9.35
CA ARG A 172 9.87 26.43 10.18
C ARG A 172 9.64 24.94 10.35
N HIS A 173 9.81 24.18 9.29
CA HIS A 173 9.61 22.73 9.25
C HIS A 173 10.91 22.04 8.85
N ILE A 174 11.18 20.87 9.43
CA ILE A 174 12.45 20.16 9.25
C ILE A 174 12.26 18.97 8.31
N SER A 175 11.04 18.40 8.32
CA SER A 175 10.72 17.20 7.58
C SER A 175 10.52 17.50 6.10
N ALA A 176 11.19 16.78 5.21
CA ALA A 176 10.98 16.84 3.76
C ALA A 176 9.55 16.44 3.34
N ARG A 177 8.75 15.89 4.26
CA ARG A 177 7.35 15.58 4.07
C ARG A 177 6.44 16.80 4.15
N GLU A 178 6.74 17.69 5.08
CA GLU A 178 5.98 18.91 5.22
C GLU A 178 6.41 19.86 4.11
N LYS A 179 5.67 19.81 2.99
CA LYS A 179 5.89 20.69 1.85
C LYS A 179 5.63 22.13 2.27
N HIS A 180 6.52 23.02 1.85
CA HIS A 180 6.40 24.44 2.18
C HIS A 180 5.45 25.15 1.20
N GLU A 181 4.12 24.85 1.30
CA GLU A 181 3.12 25.46 0.41
C GLU A 181 3.23 26.99 0.38
N GLY A 182 3.53 27.61 1.53
CA GLY A 182 3.76 29.05 1.63
C GLY A 182 4.97 29.54 0.85
N LEU A 183 6.08 28.80 0.91
CA LEU A 183 7.29 29.11 0.12
C LEU A 183 7.01 28.96 -1.38
N VAL A 184 6.41 27.86 -1.80
CA VAL A 184 6.07 27.58 -3.21
C VAL A 184 5.19 28.69 -3.78
N PHE A 185 4.16 29.10 -3.03
CA PHE A 185 3.25 30.17 -3.45
C PHE A 185 3.94 31.55 -3.48
N ALA A 186 4.79 31.86 -2.49
CA ALA A 186 5.56 33.10 -2.47
C ALA A 186 6.56 33.21 -3.65
N ILE A 187 7.26 32.14 -3.97
CA ILE A 187 8.17 32.12 -5.13
C ILE A 187 7.40 32.17 -6.45
N ALA A 188 6.21 31.58 -6.54
CA ALA A 188 5.33 31.77 -7.70
C ALA A 188 4.89 33.23 -7.85
N PHE A 189 4.52 33.91 -6.75
CA PHE A 189 4.19 35.33 -6.74
C PHE A 189 5.39 36.18 -7.16
N GLU A 190 6.59 35.89 -6.63
CA GLU A 190 7.84 36.54 -7.01
C GLU A 190 8.10 36.41 -8.54
N SER A 191 7.88 35.25 -9.11
CA SER A 191 8.03 35.00 -10.55
C SER A 191 7.07 35.82 -11.40
N VAL A 192 5.84 36.02 -10.92
CA VAL A 192 4.88 36.93 -11.58
C VAL A 192 5.36 38.39 -11.49
N VAL A 193 5.86 38.83 -10.34
CA VAL A 193 6.36 40.22 -10.15
C VAL A 193 7.50 40.50 -11.13
N LYS A 194 8.55 39.64 -11.20
CA LYS A 194 9.70 39.88 -12.09
C LYS A 194 9.32 39.82 -13.57
N LEU A 195 8.37 38.95 -13.96
CA LEU A 195 7.85 38.91 -15.32
C LEU A 195 7.13 40.21 -15.68
N ILE A 196 6.25 40.70 -14.82
CA ILE A 196 5.53 41.96 -15.03
C ILE A 196 6.52 43.15 -15.11
N CYS A 197 7.49 43.20 -14.19
CA CYS A 197 8.48 44.28 -14.17
C CYS A 197 9.35 44.28 -15.44
N LEU A 198 9.89 43.15 -15.87
CA LEU A 198 10.71 43.07 -17.06
C LEU A 198 9.90 43.37 -18.34
N SER A 199 8.67 42.84 -18.42
CA SER A 199 7.76 43.10 -19.54
C SER A 199 7.37 44.58 -19.60
N ALA A 200 7.16 45.22 -18.46
CA ALA A 200 6.86 46.65 -18.42
C ALA A 200 8.01 47.50 -18.98
N VAL A 201 9.27 47.17 -18.65
CA VAL A 201 10.46 47.85 -19.20
C VAL A 201 10.56 47.58 -20.69
N GLY A 202 10.36 46.34 -21.15
CA GLY A 202 10.40 45.99 -22.57
C GLY A 202 9.30 46.67 -23.40
N LEU A 203 8.08 46.72 -22.88
CA LEU A 203 6.96 47.42 -23.53
C LEU A 203 7.17 48.90 -23.54
N TYR A 204 7.71 49.52 -22.46
CA TYR A 204 8.09 50.92 -22.46
C TYR A 204 9.17 51.22 -23.51
N ALA A 205 10.20 50.40 -23.62
CA ALA A 205 11.22 50.48 -24.66
C ALA A 205 10.61 50.48 -26.05
N LEU A 206 9.67 49.55 -26.32
CA LEU A 206 9.08 49.37 -27.64
C LEU A 206 8.08 50.48 -28.00
N PHE A 207 7.15 50.81 -27.07
CA PHE A 207 6.03 51.70 -27.38
C PHE A 207 6.24 53.14 -27.01
N VAL A 208 7.11 53.48 -26.04
CA VAL A 208 7.36 54.82 -25.60
C VAL A 208 8.68 55.35 -26.21
N VAL A 209 9.77 54.55 -26.14
CA VAL A 209 11.06 55.00 -26.67
C VAL A 209 11.08 54.97 -28.22
N PHE A 210 10.54 53.89 -28.81
CA PHE A 210 10.50 53.71 -30.26
C PHE A 210 9.15 54.05 -30.93
N GLU A 211 8.15 54.54 -30.15
CA GLU A 211 6.79 54.83 -30.66
C GLU A 211 6.09 53.67 -31.36
N GLY A 212 6.49 52.43 -31.03
CA GLY A 212 5.97 51.18 -31.54
C GLY A 212 6.91 50.40 -32.45
N PRO A 213 6.48 49.18 -32.93
CA PRO A 213 7.31 48.34 -33.79
C PRO A 213 7.80 49.01 -35.07
N GLY A 214 6.98 49.86 -35.69
CA GLY A 214 7.34 50.61 -36.89
C GLY A 214 8.46 51.63 -36.66
N GLY A 215 8.46 52.34 -35.51
CA GLY A 215 9.53 53.23 -35.13
C GLY A 215 10.85 52.51 -34.85
N LEU A 216 10.77 51.34 -34.19
CA LEU A 216 11.94 50.46 -34.00
C LEU A 216 12.50 49.96 -35.33
N GLU A 217 11.68 49.52 -36.29
CA GLU A 217 12.09 49.07 -37.61
C GLU A 217 12.78 50.22 -38.39
N LEU A 218 12.19 51.41 -38.36
CA LEU A 218 12.75 52.58 -38.96
C LEU A 218 14.13 52.92 -38.36
N TRP A 219 14.26 52.90 -37.04
CA TRP A 219 15.55 53.18 -36.40
C TRP A 219 16.63 52.17 -36.74
N LEU A 220 16.27 50.86 -36.70
CA LEU A 220 17.18 49.77 -37.03
C LEU A 220 17.63 49.85 -38.49
N SER A 221 16.78 50.29 -39.44
CA SER A 221 17.15 50.47 -40.85
C SER A 221 18.21 51.52 -41.04
N HIS A 222 18.25 52.56 -40.19
CA HIS A 222 19.24 53.64 -40.19
C HIS A 222 20.49 53.35 -39.36
N ASN A 223 20.40 52.39 -38.43
CA ASN A 223 21.47 52.05 -37.50
C ASN A 223 21.88 50.56 -37.62
N GLN A 224 22.52 50.23 -38.75
CA GLN A 224 22.92 48.87 -39.05
C GLN A 224 23.91 48.25 -38.03
N GLU A 225 24.69 49.06 -37.31
CA GLU A 225 25.57 48.58 -36.25
C GLU A 225 24.76 48.03 -35.06
N ALA A 226 23.70 48.71 -34.64
CA ALA A 226 22.79 48.24 -33.60
C ALA A 226 22.09 46.94 -34.04
N LEU A 227 21.73 46.78 -35.29
CA LEU A 227 21.19 45.55 -35.83
C LEU A 227 22.25 44.44 -35.81
N LYS A 228 23.50 44.72 -36.17
CA LYS A 228 24.61 43.75 -36.15
C LYS A 228 24.95 43.29 -34.73
N THR A 229 24.73 44.09 -33.70
CA THR A 229 24.96 43.70 -32.31
C THR A 229 24.14 42.42 -31.93
N LEU A 230 22.89 42.38 -32.33
CA LEU A 230 22.06 41.19 -32.06
C LEU A 230 22.23 40.08 -33.15
N HIS A 231 22.50 40.47 -34.40
CA HIS A 231 22.70 39.56 -35.53
C HIS A 231 24.17 39.20 -35.76
N SER A 232 25.02 39.35 -34.74
CA SER A 232 26.40 38.89 -34.81
C SER A 232 26.44 37.38 -35.15
N PRO A 233 27.41 36.90 -35.98
CA PRO A 233 27.53 35.50 -36.27
C PRO A 233 27.59 34.68 -34.97
N LEU A 234 26.77 33.63 -34.88
CA LEU A 234 26.80 32.74 -33.72
C LEU A 234 28.18 32.11 -33.59
N GLN A 235 28.85 32.37 -32.50
CA GLN A 235 30.09 31.70 -32.15
C GLN A 235 29.77 30.27 -31.71
N GLU A 236 30.13 29.29 -32.54
CA GLU A 236 29.72 27.89 -32.32
C GLU A 236 30.18 27.31 -30.96
N GLY A 237 31.37 27.64 -30.48
CA GLY A 237 31.92 27.20 -29.21
C GLY A 237 31.08 27.66 -28.03
N PRO A 238 30.96 28.95 -27.77
CA PRO A 238 30.13 29.50 -26.71
C PRO A 238 28.67 29.08 -26.80
N TRP A 239 28.08 29.10 -28.02
CA TRP A 239 26.68 28.68 -28.22
C TRP A 239 26.39 27.27 -27.73
N ARG A 240 27.16 26.28 -28.19
CA ARG A 240 26.98 24.86 -27.81
C ARG A 240 27.21 24.63 -26.32
N THR A 241 28.23 25.31 -25.77
CA THR A 241 28.58 25.19 -24.36
C THR A 241 27.49 25.78 -23.47
N LEU A 242 26.98 26.99 -23.79
CA LEU A 242 25.87 27.60 -23.03
C LEU A 242 24.62 26.73 -23.07
N LEU A 243 24.28 26.17 -24.23
CA LEU A 243 23.11 25.30 -24.36
C LEU A 243 23.22 24.08 -23.42
N LEU A 244 24.39 23.43 -23.39
CA LEU A 244 24.66 22.29 -22.50
C LEU A 244 24.62 22.69 -21.01
N VAL A 245 25.23 23.84 -20.71
CA VAL A 245 25.29 24.37 -19.33
C VAL A 245 23.90 24.69 -18.78
N PHE A 246 23.06 25.36 -19.56
CA PHE A 246 21.69 25.67 -19.12
C PHE A 246 20.77 24.46 -19.12
N PHE A 247 20.99 23.49 -20.02
CA PHE A 247 20.33 22.19 -19.95
C PHE A 247 20.66 21.47 -18.64
N ALA A 248 21.94 21.40 -18.28
CA ALA A 248 22.37 20.78 -17.05
C ALA A 248 21.84 21.50 -15.80
N ALA A 249 21.86 22.84 -15.82
CA ALA A 249 21.38 23.68 -14.73
C ALA A 249 19.93 23.37 -14.32
N ALA A 250 19.06 23.08 -15.30
CA ALA A 250 17.66 22.69 -15.05
C ALA A 250 17.51 21.44 -14.17
N ILE A 251 18.53 20.58 -14.14
CA ILE A 251 18.47 19.26 -13.47
C ILE A 251 19.27 19.28 -12.17
N VAL A 252 20.49 19.85 -12.20
CA VAL A 252 21.48 19.64 -11.15
C VAL A 252 21.58 20.81 -10.15
N MET A 253 21.06 21.99 -10.50
CA MET A 253 21.14 23.13 -9.58
C MET A 253 20.29 22.92 -8.32
N PRO A 254 20.80 23.30 -7.13
CA PRO A 254 20.14 22.99 -5.87
C PRO A 254 18.73 23.60 -5.74
N HIS A 255 18.53 24.85 -6.20
CA HIS A 255 17.21 25.47 -6.20
C HIS A 255 16.25 24.83 -7.21
N MET A 256 16.75 24.41 -8.38
CA MET A 256 15.94 23.70 -9.36
C MET A 256 15.53 22.31 -8.84
N TYR A 257 16.48 21.55 -8.28
CA TYR A 257 16.19 20.25 -7.68
C TYR A 257 15.17 20.40 -6.55
N HIS A 258 15.37 21.38 -5.68
CA HIS A 258 14.48 21.62 -4.53
C HIS A 258 13.05 21.94 -4.97
N MET A 259 12.88 22.90 -5.89
CA MET A 259 11.55 23.33 -6.32
C MET A 259 10.87 22.33 -7.24
N ALA A 260 11.61 21.69 -8.17
CA ALA A 260 11.02 20.76 -9.14
C ALA A 260 10.70 19.38 -8.54
N PHE A 261 11.54 18.88 -7.62
CA PHE A 261 11.40 17.51 -7.14
C PHE A 261 11.03 17.43 -5.65
N THR A 262 11.67 18.23 -4.79
CA THR A 262 11.44 18.17 -3.34
C THR A 262 10.11 18.80 -2.97
N GLU A 263 9.75 19.98 -3.47
CA GLU A 263 8.50 20.69 -3.16
C GLU A 263 7.31 20.30 -4.04
N ASN A 264 7.48 19.31 -4.93
CA ASN A 264 6.40 18.85 -5.80
C ASN A 264 5.29 18.13 -5.00
N LEU A 265 4.09 18.69 -4.99
CA LEU A 265 2.91 18.10 -4.35
C LEU A 265 2.23 17.05 -5.22
N ASN A 266 2.19 17.27 -6.54
CA ASN A 266 1.49 16.41 -7.49
C ASN A 266 2.40 16.08 -8.68
N PRO A 267 2.75 14.80 -8.90
CA PRO A 267 3.59 14.39 -10.03
C PRO A 267 3.07 14.87 -11.40
N ARG A 268 1.75 14.95 -11.55
CA ARG A 268 1.14 15.42 -12.80
C ARG A 268 1.41 16.91 -13.09
N ALA A 269 1.71 17.70 -12.05
CA ALA A 269 2.05 19.12 -12.23
C ALA A 269 3.35 19.32 -13.00
N LEU A 270 4.27 18.36 -12.99
CA LEU A 270 5.50 18.42 -13.79
C LEU A 270 5.21 18.42 -15.30
N ALA A 271 4.17 17.71 -15.75
CA ALA A 271 3.73 17.75 -17.14
C ALA A 271 3.21 19.16 -17.55
N THR A 272 2.55 19.87 -16.62
CA THR A 272 2.18 21.29 -16.88
C THR A 272 3.41 22.18 -16.90
N ALA A 273 4.38 21.95 -16.02
CA ALA A 273 5.62 22.71 -15.98
C ALA A 273 6.48 22.51 -17.25
N SER A 274 6.38 21.33 -17.90
CA SER A 274 7.17 21.03 -19.10
C SER A 274 6.90 21.97 -20.29
N TRP A 275 5.73 22.58 -20.35
CA TRP A 275 5.41 23.60 -21.34
C TRP A 275 5.25 25.00 -20.72
N GLY A 276 4.78 25.07 -19.48
CA GLY A 276 4.49 26.34 -18.80
C GLY A 276 5.75 27.12 -18.42
N LEU A 277 6.82 26.43 -17.96
CA LEU A 277 8.10 27.12 -17.69
C LEU A 277 8.79 27.63 -18.97
N PRO A 278 8.88 26.87 -20.06
CA PRO A 278 9.29 27.41 -21.36
C PRO A 278 8.50 28.65 -21.76
N LEU A 279 7.18 28.66 -21.60
CA LEU A 279 6.37 29.83 -21.94
C LEU A 279 6.72 31.05 -21.07
N PHE A 280 6.89 30.85 -19.75
CA PHE A 280 7.31 31.91 -18.83
C PHE A 280 8.66 32.51 -19.23
N LEU A 281 9.66 31.69 -19.53
CA LEU A 281 10.98 32.11 -19.93
C LEU A 281 10.99 32.80 -21.34
N LEU A 282 10.14 32.32 -22.25
CA LEU A 282 9.95 32.97 -23.56
C LEU A 282 9.43 34.40 -23.38
N LEU A 283 8.41 34.58 -22.55
CA LEU A 283 7.85 35.91 -22.26
C LEU A 283 8.90 36.87 -21.66
N MET A 284 9.77 36.37 -20.77
CA MET A 284 10.89 37.17 -20.26
C MET A 284 11.91 37.51 -21.38
N SER A 285 12.24 36.53 -22.22
CA SER A 285 13.22 36.71 -23.29
C SER A 285 12.78 37.69 -24.38
N LEU A 286 11.46 37.81 -24.61
CA LEU A 286 10.91 38.79 -25.57
C LEU A 286 11.17 40.25 -25.19
N ALA A 287 11.36 40.54 -23.90
CA ALA A 287 11.67 41.91 -23.43
C ALA A 287 13.13 42.32 -23.67
N VAL A 288 14.05 41.35 -23.89
CA VAL A 288 15.51 41.61 -23.97
C VAL A 288 15.89 42.44 -25.19
N PRO A 289 15.50 42.10 -26.43
CA PRO A 289 15.90 42.90 -27.61
C PRO A 289 15.43 44.36 -27.58
N PRO A 290 14.15 44.69 -27.27
CA PRO A 290 13.70 46.08 -27.14
C PRO A 290 14.50 46.86 -26.09
N ILE A 291 14.81 46.22 -24.94
CA ILE A 291 15.59 46.88 -23.87
C ILE A 291 17.01 47.16 -24.32
N LEU A 292 17.67 46.20 -24.98
CA LEU A 292 19.01 46.35 -25.52
C LEU A 292 19.09 47.55 -26.49
N TRP A 293 18.21 47.54 -27.50
CA TRP A 293 18.21 48.58 -28.52
C TRP A 293 17.81 49.97 -27.99
N ALA A 294 16.87 50.04 -27.04
CA ALA A 294 16.52 51.30 -26.40
C ALA A 294 17.68 51.85 -25.53
N GLY A 295 18.43 50.95 -24.85
CA GLY A 295 19.64 51.31 -24.15
C GLY A 295 20.72 51.92 -25.05
N LEU A 296 20.91 51.35 -26.24
CA LEU A 296 21.80 51.88 -27.25
C LEU A 296 21.27 53.22 -27.86
N TYR A 297 19.98 53.32 -28.12
CA TYR A 297 19.31 54.51 -28.64
C TYR A 297 19.46 55.69 -27.71
N LEU A 298 19.22 55.52 -26.41
CA LEU A 298 19.32 56.57 -25.43
C LEU A 298 20.73 56.78 -24.87
N ASN A 299 21.74 56.03 -25.37
CA ASN A 299 23.12 56.05 -24.85
C ASN A 299 23.16 55.99 -23.33
N VAL A 300 22.49 54.98 -22.75
CA VAL A 300 22.39 54.79 -21.29
C VAL A 300 23.80 54.73 -20.68
N PRO A 301 24.12 55.59 -19.66
CA PRO A 301 25.45 55.67 -19.06
C PRO A 301 25.77 54.57 -18.07
N THR A 302 25.36 53.30 -18.36
CA THR A 302 25.64 52.11 -17.56
C THR A 302 26.14 50.99 -18.45
N ASN A 303 26.72 49.96 -17.84
CA ASN A 303 27.00 48.70 -18.56
C ASN A 303 25.73 48.13 -19.18
N ALA A 304 25.86 47.44 -20.32
CA ALA A 304 24.74 46.85 -21.06
C ALA A 304 23.89 45.91 -20.19
N GLU A 305 24.48 45.25 -19.20
CA GLU A 305 23.79 44.39 -18.23
C GLU A 305 22.71 45.16 -17.44
N TYR A 306 22.95 46.42 -17.13
CA TYR A 306 22.03 47.28 -16.37
C TYR A 306 21.12 48.18 -17.23
N PHE A 307 21.02 47.96 -18.55
CA PHE A 307 20.11 48.71 -19.41
C PHE A 307 18.64 48.58 -18.94
N THR A 308 18.27 47.43 -18.41
CA THR A 308 16.93 47.26 -17.80
C THR A 308 16.61 48.29 -16.72
N LEU A 309 17.60 48.68 -15.93
CA LEU A 309 17.46 49.71 -14.87
C LEU A 309 17.74 51.12 -15.40
N GLY A 310 18.83 51.27 -16.18
CA GLY A 310 19.33 52.54 -16.71
C GLY A 310 18.40 53.21 -17.72
N LEU A 311 17.54 52.44 -18.39
CA LEU A 311 16.57 52.97 -19.36
C LEU A 311 15.61 53.99 -18.69
N GLY A 312 15.07 53.66 -17.50
CA GLY A 312 14.20 54.56 -16.76
C GLY A 312 14.91 55.83 -16.32
N VAL A 313 16.19 55.70 -15.92
CA VAL A 313 17.03 56.86 -15.54
C VAL A 313 17.29 57.75 -16.76
N ALA A 314 17.69 57.21 -17.89
CA ALA A 314 17.97 57.93 -19.11
C ALA A 314 16.71 58.56 -19.73
N ALA A 315 15.57 57.90 -19.67
CA ALA A 315 14.29 58.44 -20.15
C ALA A 315 13.61 59.43 -19.15
N GLY A 316 14.17 59.62 -17.97
CA GLY A 316 13.55 60.48 -16.93
C GLY A 316 12.23 59.92 -16.36
N ALA A 317 12.01 58.61 -16.42
CA ALA A 317 10.81 57.92 -16.00
C ALA A 317 11.02 57.21 -14.62
N ASP A 318 10.93 57.99 -13.54
CA ASP A 318 11.23 57.52 -12.19
C ASP A 318 10.40 56.30 -11.78
N TRP A 319 9.12 56.21 -12.18
CA TRP A 319 8.26 55.05 -11.93
C TRP A 319 8.79 53.80 -12.59
N LEU A 320 9.33 53.87 -13.83
CA LEU A 320 9.88 52.72 -14.55
C LEU A 320 11.16 52.23 -13.87
N THR A 321 11.97 53.16 -13.40
CA THR A 321 13.18 52.87 -12.63
C THR A 321 12.89 52.11 -11.35
N LEU A 322 11.86 52.54 -10.61
CA LEU A 322 11.43 51.87 -9.40
C LEU A 322 10.84 50.48 -9.71
N VAL A 323 10.08 50.32 -10.79
CA VAL A 323 9.57 49.02 -11.25
C VAL A 323 10.72 48.07 -11.59
N ALA A 324 11.74 48.55 -12.36
CA ALA A 324 12.93 47.75 -12.69
C ALA A 324 13.71 47.36 -11.42
N PHE A 325 13.85 48.24 -10.46
CA PHE A 325 14.51 47.96 -9.19
C PHE A 325 13.78 46.92 -8.38
N ILE A 326 12.44 47.00 -8.25
CA ILE A 326 11.62 45.96 -7.56
C ILE A 326 11.77 44.61 -8.27
N GLY A 327 11.76 44.58 -9.60
CA GLY A 327 11.97 43.34 -10.37
C GLY A 327 13.34 42.71 -10.12
N GLY A 328 14.41 43.54 -10.03
CA GLY A 328 15.75 43.04 -9.70
C GLY A 328 15.89 42.51 -8.27
N ILE A 329 15.34 43.24 -7.28
CA ILE A 329 15.32 42.75 -5.89
C ILE A 329 14.51 41.45 -5.78
N SER A 330 13.37 41.40 -6.46
CA SER A 330 12.54 40.19 -6.54
C SER A 330 13.36 39.01 -7.03
N ALA A 331 14.01 39.15 -8.17
CA ALA A 331 14.80 38.08 -8.77
C ALA A 331 16.02 37.67 -7.92
N ALA A 332 16.68 38.61 -7.24
CA ALA A 332 17.82 38.32 -6.38
C ALA A 332 17.41 37.62 -5.07
N SER A 333 16.39 38.16 -4.38
CA SER A 333 15.98 37.68 -3.06
C SER A 333 15.42 36.26 -3.12
N GLY A 334 14.57 35.94 -4.08
CA GLY A 334 13.98 34.62 -4.21
C GLY A 334 15.04 33.53 -4.45
N LEU A 335 15.99 33.78 -5.35
CA LEU A 335 17.09 32.84 -5.58
C LEU A 335 17.92 32.61 -4.32
N ILE A 336 18.38 33.70 -3.64
CA ILE A 336 19.19 33.55 -2.42
C ILE A 336 18.46 32.73 -1.37
N ILE A 337 17.17 32.97 -1.14
CA ILE A 337 16.36 32.23 -0.16
C ILE A 337 16.30 30.74 -0.51
N VAL A 338 15.96 30.37 -1.74
CA VAL A 338 15.78 28.97 -2.12
C VAL A 338 17.13 28.23 -2.19
N VAL A 339 18.18 28.86 -2.75
CA VAL A 339 19.52 28.24 -2.81
C VAL A 339 20.07 27.98 -1.41
N THR A 340 20.00 28.97 -0.53
CA THR A 340 20.54 28.81 0.84
C THR A 340 19.73 27.81 1.66
N LEU A 341 18.42 27.73 1.42
CA LEU A 341 17.56 26.70 2.02
C LEU A 341 17.97 25.30 1.57
N ALA A 342 18.16 25.08 0.27
CA ALA A 342 18.60 23.81 -0.28
C ALA A 342 20.01 23.43 0.19
N LEU A 343 20.97 24.36 0.10
CA LEU A 343 22.36 24.13 0.53
C LEU A 343 22.45 23.88 2.03
N SER A 344 21.72 24.62 2.87
CA SER A 344 21.73 24.39 4.31
C SER A 344 21.26 22.98 4.69
N GLY A 345 20.29 22.42 3.96
CA GLY A 345 19.87 21.02 4.11
C GLY A 345 20.98 20.04 3.69
N MET A 346 21.63 20.28 2.55
CA MET A 346 22.75 19.47 2.07
C MET A 346 23.92 19.47 3.06
N VAL A 347 24.34 20.65 3.55
CA VAL A 347 25.42 20.75 4.53
C VAL A 347 25.07 20.06 5.86
N LEU A 348 23.84 20.25 6.33
CA LEU A 348 23.34 19.57 7.52
C LEU A 348 23.42 18.04 7.38
N ASN A 349 22.89 17.48 6.28
CA ASN A 349 22.76 16.04 6.08
C ASN A 349 24.11 15.34 5.79
N HIS A 350 24.99 16.01 5.01
CA HIS A 350 26.20 15.37 4.49
C HIS A 350 27.52 15.84 5.14
N MET A 351 27.51 16.95 5.85
CA MET A 351 28.73 17.48 6.50
C MET A 351 28.61 17.53 8.03
N VAL A 352 27.44 17.92 8.56
CA VAL A 352 27.27 18.07 10.02
C VAL A 352 26.85 16.77 10.68
N LEU A 353 25.76 16.14 10.23
CA LEU A 353 25.20 14.92 10.85
C LEU A 353 26.12 13.70 10.81
N PRO A 354 26.96 13.45 9.77
CA PRO A 354 27.90 12.35 9.79
C PRO A 354 29.04 12.53 10.82
N VAL A 355 29.33 13.77 11.22
CA VAL A 355 30.41 14.09 12.16
C VAL A 355 29.88 14.23 13.58
N TYR A 356 28.68 14.81 13.75
CA TYR A 356 28.11 15.09 15.04
C TYR A 356 26.62 14.75 15.05
N GLN A 357 26.28 13.73 15.84
CA GLN A 357 24.89 13.38 16.13
C GLN A 357 24.54 13.88 17.53
N PRO A 358 23.41 14.61 17.68
CA PRO A 358 23.00 15.10 19.00
C PRO A 358 22.63 13.92 19.92
N SER A 359 22.88 14.07 21.23
CA SER A 359 22.50 13.05 22.24
C SER A 359 20.96 12.90 22.29
N ALA A 360 20.50 11.68 22.60
CA ALA A 360 19.06 11.34 22.68
C ALA A 360 18.26 12.18 23.68
N ASP A 361 18.91 12.83 24.67
CA ASP A 361 18.29 13.69 25.66
C ASP A 361 17.85 15.04 25.08
N ASN A 362 18.41 15.46 23.96
CA ASN A 362 18.05 16.70 23.28
C ASN A 362 16.92 16.46 22.26
N ASN A 363 15.99 17.39 22.19
CA ASN A 363 14.97 17.38 21.15
C ASN A 363 15.64 17.54 19.78
N ILE A 364 15.79 16.42 19.03
CA ILE A 364 16.49 16.36 17.75
C ILE A 364 15.92 17.36 16.73
N TYR A 365 14.59 17.51 16.67
CA TYR A 365 13.96 18.44 15.74
C TYR A 365 14.34 19.90 16.02
N ARG A 366 14.41 20.27 17.31
CA ARG A 366 14.80 21.64 17.71
C ARG A 366 16.26 21.92 17.39
N TRP A 367 17.14 20.93 17.60
CA TRP A 367 18.56 21.04 17.28
C TRP A 367 18.78 21.18 15.76
N LEU A 368 18.17 20.31 14.95
CA LEU A 368 18.21 20.39 13.48
C LEU A 368 17.76 21.77 12.98
N LEU A 369 16.66 22.29 13.53
CA LEU A 369 16.12 23.59 13.17
C LEU A 369 17.11 24.73 13.42
N TRP A 370 17.71 24.78 14.60
CA TRP A 370 18.66 25.83 14.94
C TRP A 370 19.96 25.72 14.15
N THR A 371 20.46 24.51 13.94
CA THR A 371 21.63 24.27 13.11
C THR A 371 21.39 24.73 11.67
N ARG A 372 20.23 24.39 11.09
CA ARG A 372 19.83 24.85 9.75
C ARG A 372 19.76 26.38 9.65
N ARG A 373 19.21 27.06 10.66
CA ARG A 373 19.21 28.53 10.74
C ARG A 373 20.62 29.12 10.77
N GLY A 374 21.50 28.54 11.57
CA GLY A 374 22.91 28.94 11.63
C GLY A 374 23.61 28.73 10.28
N LEU A 375 23.36 27.62 9.59
CA LEU A 375 23.93 27.31 8.28
C LEU A 375 23.44 28.28 7.20
N ILE A 376 22.16 28.64 7.17
CA ILE A 376 21.62 29.66 6.26
C ILE A 376 22.38 30.98 6.43
N ALA A 377 22.54 31.43 7.66
CA ALA A 377 23.28 32.66 7.96
C ALA A 377 24.76 32.54 7.52
N ALA A 378 25.40 31.41 7.83
CA ALA A 378 26.79 31.17 7.45
C ALA A 378 27.02 31.16 5.92
N ILE A 379 26.13 30.53 5.15
CA ILE A 379 26.20 30.47 3.69
C ILE A 379 26.03 31.89 3.08
N ILE A 380 25.09 32.69 3.53
CA ILE A 380 24.88 34.06 3.04
C ILE A 380 26.09 34.92 3.40
N MET A 381 26.62 34.78 4.60
CA MET A 381 27.82 35.53 5.00
C MET A 381 29.09 35.09 4.25
N ALA A 382 29.23 33.79 3.95
CA ALA A 382 30.29 33.28 3.07
C ALA A 382 30.17 33.86 1.65
N SER A 383 28.95 33.98 1.12
CA SER A 383 28.68 34.60 -0.19
C SER A 383 29.01 36.11 -0.18
N TYR A 384 28.70 36.79 0.93
CA TYR A 384 29.15 38.18 1.12
C TYR A 384 30.66 38.30 1.20
N GLY A 385 31.32 37.36 1.91
CA GLY A 385 32.78 37.27 1.94
C GLY A 385 33.39 37.08 0.57
N PHE A 386 32.80 36.19 -0.24
CA PHE A 386 33.20 35.94 -1.62
C PHE A 386 33.03 37.22 -2.49
N TYR A 387 31.85 37.87 -2.39
CA TYR A 387 31.62 39.19 -3.05
C TYR A 387 32.69 40.24 -2.66
N ARG A 388 33.13 40.27 -1.41
CA ARG A 388 34.17 41.18 -0.92
C ARG A 388 35.57 40.92 -1.47
N LEU A 389 35.86 39.65 -1.84
CA LEU A 389 37.12 39.24 -2.41
C LEU A 389 37.20 39.48 -3.92
N LEU A 390 36.04 39.66 -4.59
CA LEU A 390 35.97 40.00 -6.00
C LEU A 390 36.45 41.45 -6.26
N GLY A 391 37.09 41.69 -7.39
CA GLY A 391 37.38 43.04 -7.85
C GLY A 391 36.11 43.83 -8.20
N THR A 392 36.21 45.14 -8.25
CA THR A 392 35.06 46.05 -8.52
C THR A 392 34.55 46.00 -9.96
N ASP A 393 35.30 45.38 -10.88
CA ASP A 393 35.05 45.42 -12.35
C ASP A 393 34.52 44.10 -12.93
N GLN A 394 34.04 43.17 -12.08
CA GLN A 394 33.53 41.88 -12.55
C GLN A 394 32.13 42.00 -13.17
N HIS A 395 31.96 41.45 -14.38
CA HIS A 395 30.68 41.38 -15.06
C HIS A 395 29.74 40.31 -14.43
N LEU A 396 28.44 40.61 -14.32
CA LEU A 396 27.44 39.63 -13.81
C LEU A 396 27.39 38.37 -14.68
N SER A 397 27.58 38.53 -16.01
CA SER A 397 27.60 37.40 -16.96
C SER A 397 28.69 36.40 -16.62
N ASN A 398 29.91 36.84 -16.31
CA ASN A 398 31.06 35.99 -16.00
C ASN A 398 30.90 35.20 -14.69
N LEU A 399 30.39 35.87 -13.65
CA LEU A 399 30.07 35.24 -12.36
C LEU A 399 29.02 34.12 -12.52
N GLY A 400 27.97 34.37 -13.28
CA GLY A 400 26.92 33.38 -13.59
C GLY A 400 27.49 32.20 -14.37
N ILE A 401 28.22 32.44 -15.45
CA ILE A 401 28.81 31.39 -16.28
C ILE A 401 29.77 30.50 -15.47
N THR A 402 30.62 31.10 -14.62
CA THR A 402 31.52 30.33 -13.74
C THR A 402 30.76 29.39 -12.81
N SER A 403 29.69 29.83 -12.20
CA SER A 403 28.84 29.00 -11.35
C SER A 403 28.11 27.90 -12.16
N PHE A 404 27.55 28.26 -13.33
CA PHE A 404 26.84 27.31 -14.16
C PHE A 404 27.77 26.19 -14.69
N VAL A 405 29.00 26.53 -15.12
CA VAL A 405 30.00 25.56 -15.57
C VAL A 405 30.41 24.60 -14.46
N ALA A 406 30.55 25.10 -13.21
CA ALA A 406 30.80 24.21 -12.08
C ALA A 406 29.66 23.17 -11.88
N THR A 407 28.44 23.62 -12.05
CA THR A 407 27.29 22.72 -11.83
C THR A 407 27.13 21.65 -12.92
N VAL A 408 27.62 21.89 -14.13
CA VAL A 408 27.65 20.88 -15.22
C VAL A 408 28.41 19.63 -14.80
N GLN A 409 29.39 19.73 -13.88
CA GLN A 409 30.18 18.60 -13.42
C GLN A 409 29.33 17.53 -12.71
N PHE A 410 28.14 17.85 -12.25
CA PHE A 410 27.21 16.89 -11.62
C PHE A 410 26.32 16.15 -12.64
N LEU A 411 26.26 16.62 -13.90
CA LEU A 411 25.40 16.04 -14.93
C LEU A 411 25.75 14.57 -15.25
N PRO A 412 27.05 14.18 -15.42
CA PRO A 412 27.39 12.76 -15.67
C PRO A 412 26.89 11.84 -14.55
N GLY A 413 27.03 12.29 -13.29
CA GLY A 413 26.49 11.59 -12.13
C GLY A 413 24.97 11.44 -12.21
N ALA A 414 24.23 12.52 -12.48
CA ALA A 414 22.77 12.51 -12.57
C ALA A 414 22.25 11.57 -13.67
N LEU A 415 22.90 11.55 -14.84
CA LEU A 415 22.58 10.63 -15.92
C LEU A 415 22.91 9.18 -15.58
N SER A 416 24.04 8.94 -14.90
CA SER A 416 24.45 7.59 -14.49
C SER A 416 23.49 6.95 -13.46
N VAL A 417 22.84 7.76 -12.63
CA VAL A 417 21.81 7.29 -11.70
C VAL A 417 20.69 6.54 -12.42
N LEU A 418 20.26 7.04 -13.56
CA LEU A 418 19.11 6.53 -14.31
C LEU A 418 19.46 5.47 -15.34
N TYR A 419 20.62 5.62 -16.01
CA TYR A 419 20.91 4.89 -17.25
C TYR A 419 22.19 4.06 -17.21
N TRP A 420 23.03 4.20 -16.18
CA TRP A 420 24.28 3.45 -16.12
C TRP A 420 24.44 2.68 -14.81
N PRO A 421 23.85 1.47 -14.71
CA PRO A 421 23.88 0.67 -13.49
C PRO A 421 25.28 0.24 -13.08
N GLN A 422 26.24 0.19 -14.03
CA GLN A 422 27.62 -0.22 -13.76
C GLN A 422 28.49 0.87 -13.12
N ALA A 423 28.03 2.13 -13.07
CA ALA A 423 28.72 3.21 -12.39
C ALA A 423 28.87 2.93 -10.90
N ASN A 424 30.03 3.25 -10.32
CA ASN A 424 30.34 3.06 -8.92
C ASN A 424 30.78 4.35 -8.22
N HIS A 425 30.82 4.33 -6.87
CA HIS A 425 31.14 5.49 -6.04
C HIS A 425 32.57 6.01 -6.31
N ARG A 426 33.55 5.12 -6.53
CA ARG A 426 34.95 5.51 -6.78
C ARG A 426 35.08 6.26 -8.10
N GLY A 427 34.44 5.75 -9.14
CA GLY A 427 34.40 6.44 -10.44
C GLY A 427 33.75 7.81 -10.34
N PHE A 428 32.58 7.89 -9.70
CA PHE A 428 31.87 9.16 -9.51
C PHE A 428 32.70 10.19 -8.75
N ILE A 429 33.29 9.81 -7.61
CA ILE A 429 34.09 10.71 -6.79
C ILE A 429 35.32 11.19 -7.54
N CYS A 430 36.11 10.28 -8.14
CA CYS A 430 37.31 10.65 -8.87
C CYS A 430 37.01 11.54 -10.08
N GLY A 431 35.95 11.23 -10.84
CA GLY A 431 35.53 12.04 -11.98
C GLY A 431 35.09 13.44 -11.54
N LEU A 432 34.26 13.54 -10.52
CA LEU A 432 33.80 14.83 -9.98
C LEU A 432 34.97 15.68 -9.47
N VAL A 433 35.89 15.08 -8.68
CA VAL A 433 37.08 15.78 -8.17
C VAL A 433 37.96 16.28 -9.31
N ALA A 434 38.23 15.41 -10.31
CA ALA A 434 39.07 15.79 -11.45
C ALA A 434 38.44 16.96 -12.27
N GLY A 435 37.15 16.89 -12.58
CA GLY A 435 36.45 17.97 -13.27
C GLY A 435 36.40 19.27 -12.49
N MET A 436 36.12 19.19 -11.16
CA MET A 436 36.11 20.37 -10.30
C MET A 436 37.45 21.00 -10.09
N LEU A 437 38.53 20.24 -10.06
CA LEU A 437 39.91 20.78 -10.00
C LEU A 437 40.26 21.55 -11.27
N VAL A 438 39.89 21.01 -12.44
CA VAL A 438 40.09 21.72 -13.71
C VAL A 438 39.28 23.01 -13.77
N TRP A 439 37.99 22.94 -13.42
CA TRP A 439 37.13 24.13 -13.33
C TRP A 439 37.71 25.18 -12.35
N ALA A 440 38.13 24.77 -11.17
CA ALA A 440 38.66 25.71 -10.18
C ALA A 440 39.95 26.37 -10.67
N GLY A 441 40.84 25.61 -11.29
CA GLY A 441 42.10 26.16 -11.83
C GLY A 441 41.92 27.07 -13.04
N THR A 442 40.92 26.79 -13.90
CA THR A 442 40.73 27.52 -15.17
C THR A 442 39.74 28.68 -15.10
N LEU A 443 38.75 28.63 -14.20
CA LEU A 443 37.66 29.63 -14.14
C LEU A 443 37.55 30.31 -12.76
N LEU A 444 37.73 29.59 -11.65
CA LEU A 444 37.59 30.18 -10.33
C LEU A 444 38.83 30.93 -9.88
N LEU A 445 40.03 30.35 -10.04
CA LEU A 445 41.29 30.93 -9.59
C LEU A 445 41.62 32.23 -10.35
N PRO A 446 41.43 32.38 -11.68
CA PRO A 446 41.67 33.63 -12.41
C PRO A 446 40.84 34.82 -11.93
N MET A 447 39.68 34.58 -11.34
CA MET A 447 38.84 35.65 -10.76
C MET A 447 39.50 36.37 -9.57
N PHE A 448 40.51 35.77 -8.93
CA PHE A 448 41.22 36.30 -7.78
C PHE A 448 42.68 36.65 -8.07
N SER A 449 43.16 36.31 -9.28
CA SER A 449 44.58 36.51 -9.66
C SER A 449 44.66 36.93 -11.08
N ASP A 450 45.54 37.88 -11.40
CA ASP A 450 45.82 38.36 -12.78
C ASP A 450 46.65 37.35 -13.57
N ILE A 451 46.18 36.09 -13.62
CA ILE A 451 46.84 35.00 -14.34
C ILE A 451 46.12 34.82 -15.67
N ASP A 452 46.67 35.35 -16.73
CA ASP A 452 46.08 35.28 -18.07
C ASP A 452 46.45 33.99 -18.85
N VAL A 453 47.48 33.25 -18.40
CA VAL A 453 47.92 32.02 -19.06
C VAL A 453 48.33 30.98 -18.02
N LEU A 454 47.68 29.80 -18.09
CA LEU A 454 48.05 28.64 -17.29
C LEU A 454 48.94 27.69 -18.13
N GLU A 455 50.15 27.48 -17.73
CA GLU A 455 51.07 26.55 -18.38
C GLU A 455 51.03 25.18 -17.65
N ILE A 456 50.39 24.16 -18.25
CA ILE A 456 50.34 22.80 -17.71
C ILE A 456 51.00 21.86 -18.73
N MET A 457 52.11 21.23 -18.33
CA MET A 457 52.87 20.24 -19.12
C MET A 457 53.24 20.75 -20.51
N GLY A 458 53.56 22.07 -20.67
CA GLY A 458 53.95 22.66 -21.92
C GLY A 458 52.79 23.06 -22.85
N LEU A 459 51.53 22.89 -22.38
CA LEU A 459 50.34 23.47 -23.03
C LEU A 459 50.05 24.81 -22.38
N GLN A 460 50.07 25.86 -23.18
CA GLN A 460 49.63 27.18 -22.75
C GLN A 460 48.13 27.31 -22.97
N LEU A 461 47.36 27.29 -21.89
CA LEU A 461 45.92 27.57 -21.88
C LEU A 461 45.76 29.08 -21.62
N ALA A 462 45.31 29.81 -22.61
CA ALA A 462 44.84 31.18 -22.41
C ALA A 462 43.61 31.13 -21.51
N LEU A 463 43.60 31.90 -20.42
CA LEU A 463 42.53 32.04 -19.44
C LEU A 463 41.77 33.34 -19.63
N ASP A 464 41.76 33.87 -20.89
CA ASP A 464 41.04 35.07 -21.27
C ASP A 464 39.51 34.84 -21.21
N GLU A 465 38.78 35.94 -21.09
CA GLU A 465 37.30 35.92 -21.02
C GLU A 465 36.61 35.26 -22.20
N GLU A 466 37.28 35.10 -23.33
CA GLU A 466 36.74 34.45 -24.53
C GLU A 466 36.90 32.94 -24.51
N SER A 467 37.82 32.38 -23.70
CA SER A 467 38.20 30.95 -23.67
C SER A 467 37.41 30.10 -22.64
N TRP A 468 36.49 30.68 -21.89
CA TRP A 468 35.72 29.99 -20.84
C TRP A 468 35.00 28.73 -21.35
N HIS A 469 34.53 28.72 -22.59
CA HIS A 469 33.84 27.59 -23.21
C HIS A 469 34.76 26.37 -23.41
N ILE A 470 36.05 26.59 -23.70
CA ILE A 470 37.05 25.53 -23.80
C ILE A 470 37.30 24.94 -22.41
N ALA A 471 37.47 25.77 -21.39
CA ALA A 471 37.63 25.34 -20.01
C ALA A 471 36.42 24.51 -19.52
N ALA A 472 35.19 24.92 -19.86
CA ALA A 472 33.97 24.24 -19.54
C ALA A 472 33.91 22.82 -20.16
N ILE A 473 34.19 22.71 -21.47
CA ILE A 473 34.19 21.42 -22.16
C ILE A 473 35.34 20.54 -21.66
N ALA A 474 36.54 21.09 -21.45
CA ALA A 474 37.70 20.34 -20.97
C ALA A 474 37.45 19.76 -19.57
N SER A 475 36.93 20.56 -18.63
CA SER A 475 36.62 20.11 -17.28
C SER A 475 35.56 19.00 -17.28
N LEU A 476 34.50 19.14 -18.08
CA LEU A 476 33.46 18.12 -18.22
C LEU A 476 33.99 16.84 -18.90
N ALA A 477 34.80 16.97 -19.94
CA ALA A 477 35.38 15.82 -20.63
C ALA A 477 36.32 15.02 -19.70
N ILE A 478 37.16 15.70 -18.92
CA ILE A 478 38.05 15.06 -17.95
C ILE A 478 37.20 14.32 -16.87
N ASN A 479 36.15 14.97 -16.39
CA ASN A 479 35.21 14.34 -15.45
C ASN A 479 34.63 13.03 -16.03
N ILE A 480 34.05 13.09 -17.25
CA ILE A 480 33.44 11.92 -17.89
C ILE A 480 34.48 10.81 -18.11
N VAL A 481 35.66 11.13 -18.62
CA VAL A 481 36.72 10.15 -18.88
C VAL A 481 37.20 9.48 -17.60
N VAL A 482 37.50 10.26 -16.55
CA VAL A 482 37.95 9.71 -15.26
C VAL A 482 36.85 8.90 -14.61
N PHE A 483 35.62 9.40 -14.62
CA PHE A 483 34.46 8.69 -14.10
C PHE A 483 34.29 7.33 -14.77
N THR A 484 34.33 7.31 -16.11
CA THR A 484 34.14 6.09 -16.90
C THR A 484 35.28 5.09 -16.65
N LEU A 485 36.52 5.53 -16.77
CA LEU A 485 37.69 4.66 -16.59
C LEU A 485 37.72 4.06 -15.17
N MET A 486 37.55 4.89 -14.14
CA MET A 486 37.55 4.44 -12.77
C MET A 486 36.38 3.49 -12.46
N SER A 487 35.21 3.70 -13.06
CA SER A 487 34.08 2.79 -12.91
C SER A 487 34.29 1.44 -13.57
N LEU A 488 35.01 1.40 -14.69
CA LEU A 488 35.33 0.13 -15.39
C LEU A 488 36.42 -0.68 -14.68
N PHE A 489 37.39 -0.01 -14.06
CA PHE A 489 38.54 -0.67 -13.40
C PHE A 489 38.32 -0.97 -11.93
N THR A 490 37.23 -0.52 -11.31
CA THR A 490 36.95 -0.76 -9.90
C THR A 490 35.69 -1.60 -9.70
N GLN A 491 35.71 -2.47 -8.68
CA GLN A 491 34.57 -3.34 -8.35
C GLN A 491 33.49 -2.58 -7.55
N ARG A 492 32.23 -2.93 -7.78
CA ARG A 492 31.09 -2.46 -7.04
C ARG A 492 30.85 -3.29 -5.78
N SER A 493 30.34 -2.69 -4.72
CA SER A 493 29.83 -3.43 -3.58
C SER A 493 28.43 -4.03 -3.85
N THR A 494 28.02 -5.02 -3.06
CA THR A 494 26.67 -5.60 -3.12
C THR A 494 25.58 -4.56 -2.91
N ASP A 495 25.82 -3.63 -1.96
CA ASP A 495 24.88 -2.55 -1.64
C ASP A 495 24.73 -1.53 -2.78
N GLU A 496 25.83 -1.24 -3.50
CA GLU A 496 25.78 -0.40 -4.69
C GLU A 496 24.98 -1.05 -5.82
N ILE A 497 25.07 -2.36 -5.98
CA ILE A 497 24.30 -3.10 -7.00
C ILE A 497 22.81 -2.98 -6.68
N GLY A 498 22.41 -3.25 -5.45
CA GLY A 498 21.02 -3.12 -5.03
C GLY A 498 20.48 -1.69 -5.15
N ALA A 499 21.28 -0.66 -4.84
CA ALA A 499 20.89 0.73 -5.00
C ALA A 499 20.80 1.13 -6.49
N ALA A 500 21.70 0.62 -7.34
CA ALA A 500 21.65 0.84 -8.77
C ALA A 500 20.37 0.28 -9.39
N GLU A 501 20.00 -0.95 -9.03
CA GLU A 501 18.76 -1.58 -9.48
C GLU A 501 17.53 -0.79 -9.02
N ALA A 502 17.51 -0.29 -7.78
CA ALA A 502 16.45 0.54 -7.26
C ALA A 502 16.26 1.87 -8.01
N CYS A 503 17.32 2.40 -8.65
CA CYS A 503 17.29 3.63 -9.41
C CYS A 503 16.87 3.44 -10.88
N LEU A 504 16.98 2.25 -11.45
CA LEU A 504 16.67 2.00 -12.86
C LEU A 504 15.21 2.28 -13.20
N VAL A 505 14.98 2.82 -14.39
CA VAL A 505 13.65 3.24 -14.84
C VAL A 505 12.71 2.03 -14.96
N ASP A 506 13.22 0.88 -15.39
CA ASP A 506 12.45 -0.30 -15.78
C ASP A 506 12.52 -1.46 -14.78
N ASN A 507 13.22 -1.33 -13.66
CA ASN A 507 13.43 -2.44 -12.75
C ASN A 507 12.42 -2.46 -11.59
N VAL A 508 11.75 -3.60 -11.45
CA VAL A 508 11.01 -3.95 -10.25
C VAL A 508 12.04 -4.47 -9.25
N ARG A 509 12.38 -3.66 -8.23
CA ARG A 509 13.25 -4.10 -7.13
C ARG A 509 12.67 -5.40 -6.59
N ARG A 510 13.49 -6.43 -6.52
CA ARG A 510 13.17 -7.70 -5.87
C ARG A 510 13.71 -7.65 -4.43
N PRO A 511 12.91 -7.21 -3.45
CA PRO A 511 13.38 -7.15 -2.08
C PRO A 511 13.63 -8.57 -1.59
N GLN A 512 14.75 -8.72 -0.90
CA GLN A 512 15.14 -9.97 -0.27
C GLN A 512 14.27 -10.21 0.96
N ARG A 513 13.85 -11.45 1.13
CA ARG A 513 13.01 -11.88 2.23
C ARG A 513 13.89 -12.20 3.43
N MET A 514 14.21 -11.16 4.23
CA MET A 514 15.01 -11.30 5.45
C MET A 514 14.11 -11.14 6.69
N GLU A 515 14.34 -11.95 7.70
CA GLU A 515 13.64 -11.88 8.97
C GLU A 515 14.23 -10.77 9.84
N LEU A 516 13.35 -9.96 10.45
CA LEU A 516 13.74 -8.89 11.37
C LEU A 516 13.97 -9.44 12.79
N ILE A 517 14.86 -8.82 13.56
CA ILE A 517 15.02 -9.14 14.99
C ILE A 517 13.81 -8.59 15.77
N ALA A 518 13.39 -7.38 15.46
CA ALA A 518 12.24 -6.76 16.10
C ALA A 518 10.91 -7.31 15.55
N SER A 519 10.02 -7.72 16.44
CA SER A 519 8.78 -8.46 16.16
C SER A 519 7.52 -7.61 16.25
N SER A 520 7.63 -6.32 16.61
CA SER A 520 6.48 -5.43 16.78
C SER A 520 6.85 -3.95 16.57
N PRO A 521 5.89 -3.06 16.17
CA PRO A 521 6.11 -1.63 16.07
C PRO A 521 6.57 -0.97 17.37
N GLN A 522 6.16 -1.51 18.53
CA GLN A 522 6.60 -1.05 19.85
C GLN A 522 8.10 -1.27 20.03
N GLU A 523 8.60 -2.43 19.61
CA GLU A 523 10.05 -2.72 19.64
C GLU A 523 10.82 -1.80 18.69
N PHE A 524 10.26 -1.50 17.50
CA PHE A 524 10.84 -0.50 16.59
C PHE A 524 11.00 0.85 17.28
N ALA A 525 9.94 1.33 17.95
CA ALA A 525 9.98 2.59 18.67
C ALA A 525 11.02 2.55 19.81
N GLN A 526 11.12 1.45 20.57
CA GLN A 526 12.09 1.31 21.66
C GLN A 526 13.55 1.30 21.15
N GLN A 527 13.83 0.59 20.05
CA GLN A 527 15.19 0.55 19.50
C GLN A 527 15.57 1.91 18.90
N LEU A 528 14.68 2.55 18.16
CA LEU A 528 14.90 3.88 17.59
C LEU A 528 14.92 5.00 18.67
N ALA A 529 14.37 4.75 19.85
CA ALA A 529 14.46 5.70 20.95
C ALA A 529 15.90 5.92 21.43
N LYS A 530 16.80 4.96 21.21
CA LYS A 530 18.21 5.08 21.59
C LYS A 530 18.91 6.23 20.86
N PRO A 531 18.82 6.34 19.51
CA PRO A 531 19.43 7.45 18.79
C PRO A 531 18.54 8.71 18.69
N LEU A 532 17.20 8.58 18.64
CA LEU A 532 16.28 9.70 18.34
C LEU A 532 15.63 10.31 19.60
N GLY A 533 15.66 9.59 20.73
CA GLY A 533 14.86 9.88 21.91
C GLY A 533 13.42 9.37 21.79
N ASN A 534 12.79 9.07 22.95
CA ASN A 534 11.47 8.38 23.01
C ASN A 534 10.38 9.07 22.20
N ARG A 535 10.27 10.40 22.29
CA ARG A 535 9.21 11.16 21.64
C ARG A 535 9.34 11.16 20.12
N ALA A 536 10.56 11.36 19.59
CA ALA A 536 10.79 11.38 18.15
C ALA A 536 10.64 9.99 17.54
N ALA A 537 11.18 8.96 18.18
CA ALA A 537 11.04 7.57 17.73
C ALA A 537 9.57 7.13 17.65
N GLN A 538 8.79 7.43 18.68
CA GLN A 538 7.37 7.11 18.68
C GLN A 538 6.60 7.85 17.57
N GLN A 539 6.86 9.15 17.39
CA GLN A 539 6.23 9.96 16.34
C GLN A 539 6.54 9.43 14.93
N GLU A 540 7.81 9.04 14.66
CA GLU A 540 8.19 8.51 13.35
C GLU A 540 7.59 7.13 13.07
N VAL A 541 7.53 6.24 14.08
CA VAL A 541 6.90 4.92 13.94
C VAL A 541 5.39 5.05 13.74
N GLU A 542 4.70 5.87 14.55
CA GLU A 542 3.26 6.13 14.37
C GLU A 542 2.94 6.73 13.00
N GLN A 543 3.81 7.62 12.54
CA GLN A 543 3.65 8.22 11.21
C GLN A 543 3.86 7.20 10.09
N ALA A 544 4.87 6.35 10.19
CA ALA A 544 5.13 5.30 9.21
C ALA A 544 3.96 4.29 9.15
N LEU A 545 3.38 3.94 10.30
CA LEU A 545 2.18 3.09 10.38
C LEU A 545 0.97 3.75 9.70
N ARG A 546 0.73 5.05 9.94
CA ARG A 546 -0.34 5.81 9.26
C ARG A 546 -0.15 5.85 7.74
N ASP A 547 1.08 6.06 7.28
CA ASP A 547 1.42 6.10 5.86
C ASP A 547 1.14 4.75 5.16
N LEU A 548 1.35 3.64 5.87
CA LEU A 548 1.12 2.28 5.40
C LEU A 548 -0.28 1.74 5.70
N LYS A 549 -1.09 2.49 6.47
CA LYS A 549 -2.41 2.07 6.97
C LYS A 549 -2.35 0.77 7.78
N LEU A 550 -1.29 0.61 8.57
CA LEU A 550 -1.10 -0.54 9.44
C LEU A 550 -1.54 -0.23 10.88
N PRO A 551 -2.06 -1.23 11.62
CA PRO A 551 -2.40 -1.08 13.03
C PRO A 551 -1.14 -1.01 13.91
N PHE A 552 -1.28 -0.48 15.13
CA PHE A 552 -0.14 -0.31 16.05
C PHE A 552 0.33 -1.64 16.70
N ASP A 553 -0.51 -2.66 16.67
CA ASP A 553 -0.26 -4.01 17.17
C ASP A 553 0.16 -5.00 16.06
N GLU A 554 0.60 -4.50 14.92
CA GLU A 554 1.01 -5.30 13.76
C GLU A 554 2.17 -6.23 14.11
N ARG A 555 2.09 -7.50 13.72
CA ARG A 555 3.12 -8.52 13.99
C ARG A 555 3.55 -9.30 12.75
N ARG A 556 2.89 -9.11 11.62
CA ARG A 556 3.20 -9.84 10.39
C ARG A 556 4.59 -9.46 9.87
N PRO A 557 5.48 -10.42 9.62
CA PRO A 557 6.85 -10.16 9.15
C PRO A 557 6.91 -9.29 7.89
N TYR A 558 6.05 -9.56 6.91
CA TYR A 558 5.93 -8.74 5.70
C TYR A 558 5.58 -7.27 6.01
N ALA A 559 4.60 -7.03 6.88
CA ALA A 559 4.20 -5.68 7.24
C ALA A 559 5.30 -4.94 8.01
N LEU A 560 6.05 -5.66 8.87
CA LEU A 560 7.19 -5.10 9.60
C LEU A 560 8.37 -4.78 8.67
N ARG A 561 8.64 -5.60 7.64
CA ARG A 561 9.64 -5.26 6.60
C ARG A 561 9.26 -3.96 5.87
N ARG A 562 8.00 -3.80 5.47
CA ARG A 562 7.50 -2.56 4.87
C ARG A 562 7.59 -1.37 5.83
N LEU A 563 7.32 -1.58 7.11
CA LEU A 563 7.47 -0.55 8.14
C LEU A 563 8.93 -0.09 8.26
N ARG A 564 9.88 -1.03 8.25
CA ARG A 564 11.32 -0.73 8.27
C ARG A 564 11.74 0.11 7.06
N ASP A 565 11.37 -0.31 5.85
CA ASP A 565 11.68 0.42 4.61
C ASP A 565 11.05 1.82 4.61
N ARG A 566 9.83 1.94 5.14
CA ARG A 566 9.16 3.23 5.25
C ARG A 566 9.83 4.14 6.27
N LEU A 567 10.27 3.60 7.39
CA LEU A 567 11.05 4.34 8.40
C LEU A 567 12.39 4.80 7.83
N GLU A 568 13.11 3.95 7.09
CA GLU A 568 14.35 4.34 6.40
C GLU A 568 14.10 5.53 5.46
N ALA A 569 13.06 5.47 4.63
CA ALA A 569 12.70 6.58 3.75
C ALA A 569 12.31 7.84 4.51
N ASN A 570 11.58 7.72 5.61
CA ASN A 570 11.18 8.85 6.43
C ASN A 570 12.37 9.53 7.11
N LEU A 571 13.27 8.76 7.68
CA LEU A 571 14.49 9.24 8.29
C LEU A 571 15.46 9.82 7.25
N SER A 572 15.51 9.23 6.03
CA SER A 572 16.26 9.81 4.91
C SER A 572 15.83 11.24 4.60
N GLY A 573 14.54 11.53 4.60
CA GLY A 573 14.04 12.89 4.43
C GLY A 573 14.36 13.87 5.58
N LEU A 574 14.71 13.35 6.77
CA LEU A 574 15.01 14.15 7.95
C LEU A 574 16.51 14.42 8.12
N MET A 575 17.35 13.40 7.87
CA MET A 575 18.78 13.43 8.20
C MET A 575 19.69 12.92 7.07
N GLY A 576 19.13 12.72 5.88
CA GLY A 576 19.84 12.20 4.71
C GLY A 576 19.91 10.67 4.65
N PRO A 577 20.04 10.09 3.44
CA PRO A 577 19.96 8.65 3.22
C PRO A 577 21.09 7.86 3.88
N ALA A 578 22.30 8.40 3.96
CA ALA A 578 23.45 7.71 4.53
C ALA A 578 23.29 7.52 6.05
N VAL A 579 22.92 8.57 6.77
CA VAL A 579 22.73 8.51 8.24
C VAL A 579 21.47 7.69 8.58
N ALA A 580 20.40 7.82 7.79
CA ALA A 580 19.19 7.04 7.98
C ALA A 580 19.44 5.55 7.79
N GLN A 581 20.19 5.16 6.76
CA GLN A 581 20.55 3.77 6.51
C GLN A 581 21.39 3.19 7.65
N GLU A 582 22.46 3.88 8.05
CA GLU A 582 23.33 3.46 9.16
C GLU A 582 22.53 3.26 10.46
N MET A 583 21.62 4.19 10.74
CA MET A 583 20.75 4.11 11.92
C MET A 583 19.81 2.89 11.84
N ILE A 584 19.14 2.68 10.70
CA ILE A 584 18.22 1.56 10.52
C ILE A 584 18.94 0.21 10.53
N GLU A 585 20.14 0.10 9.94
CA GLU A 585 20.95 -1.11 9.96
C GLU A 585 21.46 -1.44 11.36
N THR A 586 21.82 -0.41 12.16
CA THR A 586 22.33 -0.59 13.51
C THR A 586 21.24 -0.95 14.51
N PHE A 587 20.08 -0.28 14.47
CA PHE A 587 19.04 -0.40 15.50
C PHE A 587 17.88 -1.31 15.11
N LEU A 588 17.68 -1.58 13.81
CA LEU A 588 16.66 -2.48 13.28
C LEU A 588 17.29 -3.50 12.30
N PRO A 589 18.30 -4.27 12.75
CA PRO A 589 18.99 -5.22 11.90
C PRO A 589 18.11 -6.41 11.52
N PHE A 590 18.44 -7.01 10.37
CA PHE A 590 17.92 -8.31 10.00
C PHE A 590 18.65 -9.42 10.78
N LYS A 591 17.97 -10.55 10.99
CA LYS A 591 18.62 -11.76 11.49
C LYS A 591 19.60 -12.26 10.43
N LEU A 592 20.79 -12.69 10.89
CA LEU A 592 21.74 -13.35 10.01
C LEU A 592 21.11 -14.66 9.53
N ALA A 593 20.98 -14.83 8.22
CA ALA A 593 20.50 -16.09 7.63
C ALA A 593 21.50 -17.20 8.00
N SER A 594 21.03 -18.26 8.66
CA SER A 594 21.83 -19.41 9.04
C SER A 594 22.22 -20.28 7.82
N ASP A 595 21.46 -20.23 6.75
CA ASP A 595 21.69 -20.96 5.50
C ASP A 595 21.60 -19.95 4.35
N GLY A 596 22.67 -19.71 3.64
CA GLY A 596 22.94 -18.64 2.67
C GLY A 596 21.99 -18.48 1.47
N TYR A 597 20.72 -18.79 1.57
CA TYR A 597 19.70 -18.61 0.55
C TYR A 597 18.80 -17.42 0.90
N VAL A 598 18.75 -16.47 0.00
CA VAL A 598 17.92 -15.28 0.12
C VAL A 598 16.77 -15.41 -0.88
N THR A 599 15.56 -15.63 -0.40
CA THR A 599 14.34 -15.70 -1.21
C THR A 599 13.78 -14.32 -1.53
N GLU A 600 13.15 -14.19 -2.71
CA GLU A 600 12.52 -12.95 -3.17
C GLU A 600 11.15 -12.72 -2.50
N ASP A 601 10.82 -11.48 -2.18
CA ASP A 601 9.52 -11.13 -1.59
C ASP A 601 8.44 -10.97 -2.68
N ILE A 602 7.72 -12.05 -2.97
CA ILE A 602 6.69 -12.13 -3.99
C ILE A 602 5.55 -11.12 -3.73
N HIS A 603 5.15 -10.91 -2.49
CA HIS A 603 4.10 -9.94 -2.15
C HIS A 603 4.45 -8.50 -2.51
N PHE A 604 5.71 -8.12 -2.33
CA PHE A 604 6.15 -6.79 -2.73
C PHE A 604 6.06 -6.61 -4.26
N ILE A 605 6.45 -7.64 -5.00
CA ILE A 605 6.38 -7.65 -6.47
C ILE A 605 4.92 -7.55 -6.93
N GLU A 606 4.03 -8.34 -6.32
CA GLU A 606 2.60 -8.33 -6.65
C GLU A 606 1.94 -6.97 -6.40
N ASN A 607 2.11 -6.38 -5.21
CA ASN A 607 1.56 -5.07 -4.90
C ASN A 607 2.11 -3.98 -5.83
N ARG A 608 3.38 -4.09 -6.21
CA ARG A 608 4.02 -3.15 -7.12
C ARG A 608 3.47 -3.27 -8.55
N LEU A 609 3.24 -4.50 -9.03
CA LEU A 609 2.62 -4.74 -10.34
C LEU A 609 1.16 -4.26 -10.37
N GLU A 610 0.44 -4.38 -9.26
CA GLU A 610 -0.92 -3.87 -9.13
C GLU A 610 -0.97 -2.32 -9.21
N ASP A 611 0.00 -1.63 -8.62
CA ASP A 611 0.15 -0.17 -8.74
C ASP A 611 0.51 0.28 -10.17
N TYR A 612 1.20 -0.56 -10.94
CA TYR A 612 1.68 -0.24 -12.29
C TYR A 612 0.78 -0.75 -13.43
N HIS A 613 -0.23 -1.59 -13.15
CA HIS A 613 -1.05 -2.25 -14.19
C HIS A 613 -1.64 -1.29 -15.22
N SER A 614 -2.06 -0.08 -14.81
CA SER A 614 -2.62 0.94 -15.71
C SER A 614 -1.58 1.58 -16.65
N ARG A 615 -0.29 1.30 -16.46
CA ARG A 615 0.83 1.87 -17.24
C ARG A 615 1.55 0.83 -18.10
N LEU A 616 1.24 -0.45 -17.90
CA LEU A 616 1.83 -1.53 -18.69
C LEU A 616 1.24 -1.53 -20.10
N THR A 617 2.09 -1.71 -21.10
CA THR A 617 1.71 -1.78 -22.52
C THR A 617 2.37 -2.97 -23.21
N GLY A 618 1.78 -3.49 -24.30
CA GLY A 618 2.32 -4.61 -25.06
C GLY A 618 2.37 -5.91 -24.26
N LEU A 619 3.43 -6.71 -24.45
CA LEU A 619 3.63 -8.01 -23.82
C LEU A 619 3.56 -7.98 -22.28
N ALA A 620 4.05 -6.90 -21.67
CA ALA A 620 3.99 -6.73 -20.22
C ALA A 620 2.54 -6.61 -19.72
N ALA A 621 1.67 -5.93 -20.46
CA ALA A 621 0.24 -5.86 -20.14
C ALA A 621 -0.47 -7.21 -20.31
N GLU A 622 -0.10 -8.00 -21.32
CA GLU A 622 -0.64 -9.35 -21.53
C GLU A 622 -0.19 -10.31 -20.43
N LEU A 623 1.07 -10.27 -20.02
CA LEU A 623 1.58 -11.07 -18.91
C LEU A 623 0.93 -10.69 -17.58
N ASP A 624 0.71 -9.41 -17.32
CA ASP A 624 -0.01 -8.96 -16.13
C ASP A 624 -1.48 -9.37 -16.16
N ALA A 625 -2.13 -9.33 -17.32
CA ALA A 625 -3.50 -9.82 -17.49
C ALA A 625 -3.60 -11.33 -17.24
N LEU A 626 -2.63 -12.12 -17.74
CA LEU A 626 -2.55 -13.56 -17.51
C LEU A 626 -2.30 -13.88 -16.03
N ARG A 627 -1.38 -13.15 -15.38
CA ARG A 627 -1.11 -13.28 -13.95
C ARG A 627 -2.37 -13.02 -13.12
N ARG A 628 -3.11 -11.93 -13.40
CA ARG A 628 -4.36 -11.61 -12.72
C ARG A 628 -5.43 -12.66 -12.94
N TYR A 629 -5.55 -13.19 -14.15
CA TYR A 629 -6.46 -14.30 -14.45
C TYR A 629 -6.14 -15.54 -13.60
N HIS A 630 -4.87 -15.96 -13.53
CA HIS A 630 -4.48 -17.11 -12.70
C HIS A 630 -4.72 -16.85 -11.21
N ARG A 631 -4.39 -15.64 -10.72
CA ARG A 631 -4.65 -15.28 -9.34
C ARG A 631 -6.15 -15.31 -9.02
N GLN A 632 -6.98 -14.75 -9.89
CA GLN A 632 -8.42 -14.79 -9.71
C GLN A 632 -8.95 -16.23 -9.75
N THR A 633 -8.47 -17.05 -10.66
CA THR A 633 -8.84 -18.48 -10.72
C THR A 633 -8.54 -19.19 -9.40
N LEU A 634 -7.35 -18.97 -8.81
CA LEU A 634 -6.99 -19.56 -7.52
C LEU A 634 -7.83 -18.99 -6.36
N GLN A 635 -8.20 -17.71 -6.40
CA GLN A 635 -9.06 -17.08 -5.40
C GLN A 635 -10.49 -17.62 -5.43
N ASP A 636 -11.02 -17.93 -6.59
CA ASP A 636 -12.39 -18.39 -6.79
C ASP A 636 -12.54 -19.92 -6.81
N LEU A 637 -11.46 -20.68 -6.60
CA LEU A 637 -11.53 -22.14 -6.43
C LEU A 637 -12.42 -22.49 -5.24
N PRO A 638 -13.31 -23.52 -5.39
CA PRO A 638 -14.24 -23.94 -4.33
C PRO A 638 -13.56 -24.68 -3.17
N MET A 639 -12.29 -24.99 -3.29
CA MET A 639 -11.48 -25.63 -2.24
C MET A 639 -10.55 -24.61 -1.58
N GLY A 640 -10.22 -24.80 -0.32
CA GLY A 640 -9.27 -23.97 0.42
C GLY A 640 -7.87 -24.09 -0.17
N VAL A 641 -7.25 -22.96 -0.54
CA VAL A 641 -5.88 -22.92 -1.05
C VAL A 641 -5.05 -21.99 -0.17
N CYS A 642 -3.98 -22.55 0.41
CA CYS A 642 -2.94 -21.83 1.11
C CYS A 642 -1.60 -22.05 0.43
N SER A 643 -0.89 -20.98 0.08
CA SER A 643 0.48 -21.07 -0.40
C SER A 643 1.44 -20.55 0.66
N LEU A 644 2.48 -21.31 0.92
CA LEU A 644 3.52 -20.99 1.90
C LEU A 644 4.85 -20.77 1.18
N ALA A 645 5.64 -19.87 1.70
CA ALA A 645 7.02 -19.72 1.33
C ALA A 645 7.92 -20.72 2.12
N GLU A 646 9.23 -20.73 1.82
CA GLU A 646 10.21 -21.62 2.50
C GLU A 646 10.25 -21.44 4.02
N ASP A 647 10.02 -20.22 4.51
CA ASP A 647 10.00 -19.87 5.93
C ASP A 647 8.64 -20.06 6.62
N ASN A 648 7.71 -20.77 5.96
CA ASN A 648 6.32 -20.98 6.37
C ASN A 648 5.50 -19.67 6.52
N GLU A 649 5.91 -18.58 5.85
CA GLU A 649 5.08 -17.39 5.74
C GLU A 649 3.98 -17.62 4.71
N VAL A 650 2.75 -17.26 5.04
CA VAL A 650 1.58 -17.41 4.17
C VAL A 650 1.65 -16.38 3.04
N VAL A 651 1.78 -16.88 1.81
CA VAL A 651 1.84 -16.07 0.59
C VAL A 651 0.44 -15.86 0.00
N MET A 652 -0.42 -16.85 0.08
CA MET A 652 -1.77 -16.80 -0.47
C MET A 652 -2.75 -17.50 0.45
N TRP A 653 -3.97 -16.93 0.54
CA TRP A 653 -5.10 -17.44 1.30
C TRP A 653 -6.36 -17.13 0.49
N ASN A 654 -6.97 -18.13 -0.12
CA ASN A 654 -8.09 -17.91 -1.03
C ASN A 654 -9.43 -17.73 -0.30
N ARG A 655 -10.46 -17.36 -1.05
CA ARG A 655 -11.78 -17.07 -0.54
C ARG A 655 -12.47 -18.28 0.10
N ALA A 656 -12.29 -19.48 -0.48
CA ALA A 656 -12.84 -20.71 0.08
C ALA A 656 -12.25 -21.01 1.46
N LEU A 657 -10.92 -20.82 1.62
CA LEU A 657 -10.24 -21.03 2.89
C LEU A 657 -10.63 -19.98 3.93
N GLN A 658 -10.83 -18.72 3.51
CA GLN A 658 -11.37 -17.68 4.37
C GLN A 658 -12.77 -18.05 4.90
N THR A 659 -13.63 -18.60 4.04
CA THR A 659 -14.99 -19.03 4.42
C THR A 659 -14.94 -20.23 5.37
N LEU A 660 -14.09 -21.21 5.08
CA LEU A 660 -13.93 -22.43 5.87
C LEU A 660 -13.38 -22.15 7.26
N THR A 661 -12.39 -21.28 7.38
CA THR A 661 -11.71 -20.99 8.65
C THR A 661 -12.31 -19.84 9.42
N GLY A 662 -13.07 -18.95 8.77
CA GLY A 662 -13.54 -17.68 9.33
C GLY A 662 -12.44 -16.64 9.49
N ILE A 663 -11.21 -16.88 8.99
CA ILE A 663 -10.05 -16.00 9.14
C ILE A 663 -9.87 -15.16 7.86
N PRO A 664 -9.94 -13.82 7.92
CA PRO A 664 -9.77 -12.96 6.75
C PRO A 664 -8.37 -13.07 6.13
N ALA A 665 -8.27 -13.14 4.81
CA ALA A 665 -7.00 -13.20 4.10
C ALA A 665 -6.05 -12.06 4.46
N ASP A 666 -6.56 -10.83 4.62
CA ASP A 666 -5.77 -9.64 4.98
C ASP A 666 -5.07 -9.76 6.35
N SER A 667 -5.56 -10.61 7.25
CA SER A 667 -4.94 -10.83 8.56
C SER A 667 -3.87 -11.93 8.54
N VAL A 668 -3.92 -12.83 7.55
CA VAL A 668 -3.08 -14.03 7.47
C VAL A 668 -1.93 -13.88 6.49
N VAL A 669 -2.20 -13.26 5.34
CA VAL A 669 -1.19 -13.07 4.29
C VAL A 669 -0.04 -12.21 4.82
N GLY A 670 1.19 -12.73 4.69
CA GLY A 670 2.40 -12.11 5.25
C GLY A 670 2.66 -12.43 6.73
N SER A 671 1.85 -13.32 7.35
CA SER A 671 2.11 -13.87 8.68
C SER A 671 2.72 -15.27 8.59
N ARG A 672 3.33 -15.74 9.68
CA ARG A 672 3.82 -17.12 9.77
C ARG A 672 2.67 -18.05 10.11
N LEU A 673 2.78 -19.31 9.64
CA LEU A 673 1.77 -20.33 9.87
C LEU A 673 1.55 -20.61 11.38
N ASP A 674 2.59 -20.43 12.22
CA ASP A 674 2.54 -20.59 13.66
C ASP A 674 1.74 -19.51 14.40
N SER A 675 1.45 -18.40 13.74
CA SER A 675 0.67 -17.29 14.31
C SER A 675 -0.83 -17.39 14.05
N LEU A 676 -1.29 -18.43 13.34
CA LEU A 676 -2.71 -18.64 13.06
C LEU A 676 -3.48 -19.06 14.34
N PRO A 677 -4.74 -18.63 14.49
CA PRO A 677 -5.59 -19.05 15.60
C PRO A 677 -5.82 -20.57 15.63
N GLU A 678 -5.89 -21.14 16.82
CA GLU A 678 -6.29 -22.55 17.00
C GLU A 678 -7.77 -22.74 16.63
N PRO A 679 -8.14 -23.90 16.06
CA PRO A 679 -7.33 -25.11 15.86
C PRO A 679 -6.54 -25.16 14.53
N TRP A 680 -6.67 -24.13 13.70
CA TRP A 680 -6.10 -24.13 12.33
C TRP A 680 -4.58 -24.06 12.32
N GLY A 681 -3.98 -23.27 13.22
CA GLY A 681 -2.53 -23.14 13.33
C GLY A 681 -1.86 -24.49 13.61
N GLU A 682 -2.36 -25.22 14.63
CA GLU A 682 -1.84 -26.52 15.02
C GLU A 682 -2.01 -27.58 13.91
N LEU A 683 -3.20 -27.64 13.28
CA LEU A 683 -3.48 -28.59 12.21
C LEU A 683 -2.55 -28.40 11.02
N LEU A 684 -2.42 -27.15 10.55
CA LEU A 684 -1.63 -26.88 9.35
C LEU A 684 -0.12 -27.02 9.60
N GLN A 685 0.38 -26.60 10.78
CA GLN A 685 1.78 -26.83 11.15
C GLN A 685 2.12 -28.31 11.24
N ARG A 686 1.28 -29.10 11.90
CA ARG A 686 1.46 -30.53 12.00
C ARG A 686 1.49 -31.18 10.61
N PHE A 687 0.59 -30.78 9.71
CA PHE A 687 0.52 -31.31 8.36
C PHE A 687 1.73 -30.89 7.50
N VAL A 688 2.22 -29.65 7.66
CA VAL A 688 3.43 -29.20 6.97
C VAL A 688 4.67 -29.96 7.43
N ALA A 689 4.77 -30.26 8.72
CA ALA A 689 5.90 -31.01 9.31
C ALA A 689 5.85 -32.52 9.03
N ASP A 690 4.68 -33.10 8.70
CA ASP A 690 4.52 -34.52 8.37
C ASP A 690 5.21 -34.82 7.00
N GLU A 691 5.75 -36.00 6.79
CA GLU A 691 6.29 -36.42 5.50
C GLU A 691 5.21 -36.78 4.47
N SER A 692 3.99 -37.08 4.91
CA SER A 692 2.89 -37.47 4.03
C SER A 692 2.37 -36.30 3.20
N ALA A 693 2.18 -36.49 1.89
CA ALA A 693 1.63 -35.50 0.99
C ALA A 693 0.12 -35.31 1.12
N HIS A 694 -0.57 -36.25 1.77
CA HIS A 694 -2.02 -36.30 1.88
C HIS A 694 -2.45 -36.71 3.30
N LEU A 695 -3.48 -36.04 3.81
CA LEU A 695 -4.11 -36.36 5.08
C LEU A 695 -5.63 -36.44 4.84
N TYR A 696 -6.21 -37.65 4.84
CA TYR A 696 -7.61 -37.85 4.51
C TYR A 696 -8.51 -37.89 5.72
N LYS A 697 -9.74 -37.36 5.59
CA LYS A 697 -10.86 -37.50 6.54
C LYS A 697 -10.46 -37.18 8.00
N GLN A 698 -9.80 -36.04 8.19
CA GLN A 698 -9.49 -35.54 9.54
C GLN A 698 -10.72 -34.91 10.17
N LYS A 699 -11.06 -35.40 11.37
CA LYS A 699 -12.17 -34.90 12.14
C LYS A 699 -11.69 -33.72 12.98
N LEU A 700 -12.29 -32.56 12.76
CA LEU A 700 -12.04 -31.32 13.52
C LEU A 700 -13.33 -30.86 14.18
N VAL A 701 -13.27 -30.47 15.43
CA VAL A 701 -14.42 -29.92 16.15
C VAL A 701 -14.22 -28.44 16.37
N ILE A 702 -15.03 -27.61 15.67
CA ILE A 702 -14.95 -26.15 15.71
C ILE A 702 -16.29 -25.63 16.24
N GLN A 703 -16.26 -24.89 17.34
CA GLN A 703 -17.46 -24.30 17.97
C GLN A 703 -18.61 -25.30 18.21
N GLY A 704 -18.28 -26.56 18.52
CA GLY A 704 -19.26 -27.61 18.76
C GLY A 704 -19.77 -28.34 17.49
N HIS A 705 -19.35 -27.91 16.28
CA HIS A 705 -19.66 -28.60 15.03
C HIS A 705 -18.49 -29.47 14.58
N THR A 706 -18.80 -30.67 14.10
CA THR A 706 -17.81 -31.59 13.55
C THR A 706 -17.63 -31.29 12.07
N GLN A 707 -16.40 -31.04 11.64
CA GLN A 707 -16.01 -30.93 10.23
C GLN A 707 -15.06 -32.07 9.85
N TRP A 708 -15.21 -32.57 8.62
CA TRP A 708 -14.35 -33.59 8.05
C TRP A 708 -13.52 -32.96 6.93
N LEU A 709 -12.21 -32.91 7.11
CA LEU A 709 -11.30 -32.25 6.21
C LEU A 709 -10.34 -33.23 5.56
N SER A 710 -10.04 -33.01 4.26
CA SER A 710 -8.94 -33.66 3.56
C SER A 710 -7.92 -32.61 3.16
N LEU A 711 -6.65 -32.85 3.51
CA LEU A 711 -5.54 -31.92 3.24
C LEU A 711 -4.57 -32.54 2.26
N HIS A 712 -4.10 -31.75 1.32
CA HIS A 712 -3.08 -32.14 0.33
C HIS A 712 -1.98 -31.08 0.30
N LYS A 713 -0.72 -31.51 0.15
CA LYS A 713 0.39 -30.58 -0.02
C LYS A 713 1.24 -30.94 -1.23
N ALA A 714 1.72 -29.90 -1.91
CA ALA A 714 2.63 -30.03 -3.05
C ALA A 714 3.71 -28.95 -2.98
N ALA A 715 4.95 -29.31 -3.28
CA ALA A 715 6.04 -28.37 -3.40
C ALA A 715 5.92 -27.59 -4.72
N ILE A 716 6.27 -26.30 -4.68
CA ILE A 716 6.40 -25.47 -5.88
C ILE A 716 7.88 -25.52 -6.29
N ASP A 717 8.18 -26.05 -7.47
CA ASP A 717 9.53 -26.04 -8.02
C ASP A 717 9.84 -24.66 -8.62
N GLU A 718 10.82 -23.95 -8.07
CA GLU A 718 11.39 -22.76 -8.69
C GLU A 718 12.62 -23.12 -9.52
N PRO A 719 12.71 -22.66 -10.78
CA PRO A 719 13.90 -22.87 -11.61
C PRO A 719 15.12 -22.20 -10.97
N GLY A 720 16.04 -22.99 -10.43
CA GLY A 720 17.29 -22.52 -9.83
C GLY A 720 17.35 -22.56 -8.30
N ASN A 721 16.29 -22.96 -7.60
CA ASN A 721 16.27 -23.09 -6.14
C ASN A 721 15.93 -24.53 -5.71
N ALA A 722 16.70 -25.09 -4.79
CA ALA A 722 16.54 -26.48 -4.35
C ALA A 722 15.34 -26.72 -3.41
N ARG A 723 14.71 -25.65 -2.92
CA ARG A 723 13.51 -25.67 -2.09
C ARG A 723 12.56 -24.56 -2.55
N GLY A 724 11.51 -24.92 -3.27
CA GLY A 724 10.42 -24.05 -3.61
C GLY A 724 9.42 -23.92 -2.46
N GLY A 725 8.44 -23.01 -2.59
CA GLY A 725 7.33 -22.86 -1.67
C GLY A 725 6.44 -24.12 -1.59
N LEU A 726 5.49 -24.14 -0.67
CA LEU A 726 4.52 -25.24 -0.47
C LEU A 726 3.11 -24.74 -0.76
N VAL A 727 2.32 -25.49 -1.51
CA VAL A 727 0.88 -25.27 -1.65
C VAL A 727 0.13 -26.30 -0.82
N LEU A 728 -0.79 -25.84 -0.01
CA LEU A 728 -1.73 -26.63 0.76
C LEU A 728 -3.12 -26.48 0.14
N LEU A 729 -3.76 -27.61 -0.13
CA LEU A 729 -5.15 -27.68 -0.57
C LEU A 729 -5.98 -28.32 0.56
N ILE A 730 -7.10 -27.71 0.89
CA ILE A 730 -7.97 -28.13 1.99
C ILE A 730 -9.38 -28.26 1.44
N GLU A 731 -9.92 -29.46 1.54
CA GLU A 731 -11.27 -29.81 1.08
C GLU A 731 -12.15 -30.12 2.28
N ASP A 732 -13.31 -29.46 2.37
CA ASP A 732 -14.34 -29.78 3.32
C ASP A 732 -15.23 -30.91 2.76
N GLN A 733 -15.14 -32.08 3.36
CA GLN A 733 -15.91 -33.27 2.99
C GLN A 733 -17.04 -33.59 3.98
N THR A 734 -17.42 -32.63 4.82
CA THR A 734 -18.41 -32.85 5.88
C THR A 734 -19.74 -33.30 5.32
N GLU A 735 -20.26 -32.64 4.30
CA GLU A 735 -21.50 -32.98 3.64
C GLU A 735 -21.43 -34.36 2.97
N THR A 736 -20.33 -34.62 2.27
CA THR A 736 -20.10 -35.92 1.61
C THR A 736 -20.04 -37.04 2.62
N GLN A 737 -19.38 -36.87 3.76
CA GLN A 737 -19.27 -37.86 4.80
C GLN A 737 -20.62 -38.12 5.48
N MET A 738 -21.40 -37.07 5.72
CA MET A 738 -22.76 -37.21 6.25
C MET A 738 -23.67 -38.00 5.30
N LEU A 739 -23.61 -37.69 4.00
CA LEU A 739 -24.37 -38.42 2.97
C LEU A 739 -23.91 -39.87 2.83
N GLU A 740 -22.60 -40.15 2.94
CA GLU A 740 -22.10 -41.53 2.95
C GLU A 740 -22.63 -42.35 4.14
N GLU A 741 -22.65 -41.75 5.33
CA GLU A 741 -23.20 -42.38 6.56
C GLU A 741 -24.70 -42.64 6.41
N GLU A 742 -25.47 -41.68 5.92
CA GLU A 742 -26.89 -41.81 5.64
C GLU A 742 -27.18 -42.90 4.59
N LEU A 743 -26.38 -42.90 3.52
CA LEU A 743 -26.52 -43.93 2.48
C LEU A 743 -26.26 -45.35 3.01
N ILE A 744 -25.21 -45.54 3.81
CA ILE A 744 -24.89 -46.82 4.46
C ILE A 744 -26.03 -47.25 5.38
N HIS A 745 -26.62 -46.31 6.12
CA HIS A 745 -27.74 -46.58 7.01
C HIS A 745 -28.98 -47.00 6.21
N SER A 746 -29.33 -46.29 5.16
CA SER A 746 -30.43 -46.59 4.27
C SER A 746 -30.27 -47.93 3.54
N GLU A 747 -29.06 -48.25 3.06
CA GLU A 747 -28.78 -49.54 2.40
C GLU A 747 -28.93 -50.72 3.37
N ARG A 748 -28.51 -50.58 4.64
CA ARG A 748 -28.72 -51.61 5.71
C ARG A 748 -30.20 -51.87 5.94
N LEU A 749 -31.03 -50.82 6.06
CA LEU A 749 -32.47 -50.93 6.26
C LEU A 749 -33.16 -51.62 5.06
N ALA A 750 -32.82 -51.19 3.84
CA ALA A 750 -33.37 -51.82 2.63
C ALA A 750 -33.01 -53.30 2.48
N SER A 751 -31.78 -53.70 2.87
CA SER A 751 -31.33 -55.09 2.87
C SER A 751 -32.10 -55.95 3.87
N ILE A 752 -32.29 -55.46 5.10
CA ILE A 752 -33.08 -56.13 6.15
C ILE A 752 -34.53 -56.26 5.69
N GLY A 753 -35.11 -55.25 5.06
CA GLY A 753 -36.49 -55.27 4.55
C GLY A 753 -36.68 -56.37 3.48
N ARG A 754 -35.81 -56.49 2.49
CA ARG A 754 -35.88 -57.53 1.46
C ARG A 754 -35.76 -58.93 2.01
N LEU A 755 -34.84 -59.14 2.95
CA LEU A 755 -34.66 -60.42 3.63
C LEU A 755 -35.89 -60.82 4.47
N ALA A 756 -36.46 -59.86 5.24
CA ALA A 756 -37.60 -60.07 6.07
C ALA A 756 -38.85 -60.45 5.24
N ALA A 757 -39.12 -59.87 4.12
CA ALA A 757 -40.26 -60.25 3.24
C ALA A 757 -40.13 -61.66 2.66
N GLY A 758 -38.92 -62.07 2.23
CA GLY A 758 -38.68 -63.39 1.72
C GLY A 758 -38.83 -64.48 2.78
N VAL A 759 -38.24 -64.27 3.95
CA VAL A 759 -38.28 -65.16 5.07
C VAL A 759 -39.73 -65.32 5.61
N ALA A 760 -40.48 -64.22 5.65
CA ALA A 760 -41.86 -64.24 6.11
C ALA A 760 -42.78 -65.10 5.24
N HIS A 761 -42.58 -65.06 3.92
CA HIS A 761 -43.36 -65.88 3.00
C HIS A 761 -43.00 -67.35 3.13
N GLU A 762 -41.71 -67.70 3.27
CA GLU A 762 -41.22 -69.07 3.41
C GLU A 762 -41.55 -69.70 4.77
N ILE A 763 -41.63 -68.95 5.85
CA ILE A 763 -42.02 -69.43 7.17
C ILE A 763 -43.53 -69.44 7.30
N GLY A 764 -44.28 -68.49 6.74
CA GLY A 764 -45.74 -68.47 6.81
C GLY A 764 -46.42 -69.68 6.25
N ASN A 765 -45.89 -70.27 5.18
CA ASN A 765 -46.44 -71.43 4.54
C ASN A 765 -46.39 -72.75 5.46
N PRO A 766 -45.25 -73.12 6.01
CA PRO A 766 -45.19 -74.31 6.91
C PRO A 766 -45.96 -74.07 8.22
N VAL A 767 -45.92 -72.86 8.76
CA VAL A 767 -46.64 -72.47 9.98
C VAL A 767 -48.13 -72.60 9.78
N THR A 768 -48.69 -72.23 8.65
CA THR A 768 -50.07 -72.41 8.26
C THR A 768 -50.42 -73.94 8.16
N GLY A 769 -49.55 -74.71 7.53
CA GLY A 769 -49.69 -76.17 7.43
C GLY A 769 -49.70 -76.85 8.79
N ILE A 770 -48.77 -76.42 9.70
CA ILE A 770 -48.72 -76.95 11.06
C ILE A 770 -50.04 -76.62 11.86
N ALA A 771 -50.51 -75.36 11.67
CA ALA A 771 -51.75 -74.93 12.34
C ALA A 771 -52.95 -75.71 11.82
N CYS A 772 -53.08 -75.98 10.54
CA CYS A 772 -54.11 -76.80 9.94
C CYS A 772 -54.06 -78.26 10.49
N LEU A 773 -52.86 -78.84 10.53
CA LEU A 773 -52.73 -80.21 11.10
C LEU A 773 -53.04 -80.27 12.57
N ALA A 774 -52.68 -79.34 13.37
CA ALA A 774 -52.98 -79.23 14.78
C ALA A 774 -54.51 -78.97 15.01
N GLN A 775 -55.13 -78.18 14.14
CA GLN A 775 -56.60 -77.93 14.18
C GLN A 775 -57.38 -79.21 13.81
N ASN A 776 -56.97 -79.95 12.79
CA ASN A 776 -57.61 -81.25 12.42
C ASN A 776 -57.43 -82.21 13.56
N LEU A 777 -56.24 -82.33 14.17
CA LEU A 777 -56.00 -83.20 15.30
C LEU A 777 -56.93 -82.89 16.50
N ARG A 778 -57.15 -81.63 16.79
CA ARG A 778 -58.07 -81.15 17.84
C ARG A 778 -59.55 -81.49 17.55
N GLU A 779 -59.97 -81.45 16.26
CA GLU A 779 -61.31 -81.77 15.82
C GLU A 779 -61.58 -83.28 15.64
N GLU A 780 -60.58 -84.06 15.36
CA GLU A 780 -60.74 -85.55 15.12
C GLU A 780 -60.49 -86.39 16.37
N SER A 781 -59.94 -85.81 17.43
CA SER A 781 -59.57 -86.55 18.65
C SER A 781 -60.52 -86.24 19.84
N ASP A 782 -61.16 -87.22 20.45
CA ASP A 782 -61.91 -87.09 21.67
C ASP A 782 -61.05 -87.23 22.94
N LEU A 783 -59.74 -87.41 22.86
CA LEU A 783 -58.85 -87.59 23.98
C LEU A 783 -58.40 -86.18 24.52
N PRO A 784 -58.63 -85.87 25.83
CA PRO A 784 -58.29 -84.57 26.42
C PRO A 784 -56.82 -84.20 26.31
N GLU A 785 -55.93 -85.21 26.43
CA GLU A 785 -54.44 -84.98 26.34
C GLU A 785 -53.98 -84.52 24.93
N ILE A 786 -54.62 -85.13 23.88
CA ILE A 786 -54.31 -84.81 22.48
C ILE A 786 -54.82 -83.39 22.17
N ASN A 787 -55.99 -83.01 22.69
CA ASN A 787 -56.57 -81.68 22.48
C ASN A 787 -55.74 -80.64 23.16
N GLU A 788 -55.17 -80.89 24.34
CA GLU A 788 -54.29 -79.99 25.06
C GLU A 788 -52.96 -79.73 24.24
N VAL A 789 -52.36 -80.80 23.73
CA VAL A 789 -51.15 -80.72 22.90
C VAL A 789 -51.46 -79.96 21.58
N ALA A 790 -52.61 -80.26 20.94
CA ALA A 790 -53.00 -79.50 19.73
C ALA A 790 -53.20 -78.01 19.98
N GLU A 791 -53.82 -77.62 21.09
CA GLU A 791 -54.02 -76.23 21.48
C GLU A 791 -52.64 -75.55 21.74
N GLN A 792 -51.71 -76.26 22.42
CA GLN A 792 -50.32 -75.77 22.58
C GLN A 792 -49.63 -75.54 21.29
N VAL A 793 -49.74 -76.44 20.33
CA VAL A 793 -49.14 -76.25 18.93
C VAL A 793 -49.82 -75.10 18.24
N LEU A 794 -51.14 -74.94 18.30
CA LEU A 794 -51.86 -73.81 17.72
C LEU A 794 -51.45 -72.49 18.36
N GLU A 795 -51.16 -72.44 19.62
CA GLU A 795 -50.68 -71.24 20.33
C GLU A 795 -49.28 -70.91 19.84
N GLN A 796 -48.38 -71.88 19.65
CA GLN A 796 -47.06 -71.63 19.16
C GLN A 796 -47.08 -71.20 17.66
N THR A 797 -47.93 -71.79 16.81
CA THR A 797 -48.09 -71.34 15.42
C THR A 797 -48.67 -69.95 15.31
N ARG A 798 -49.66 -69.58 16.10
CA ARG A 798 -50.18 -68.20 16.19
C ARG A 798 -49.09 -67.21 16.66
N ARG A 799 -48.22 -67.66 17.54
CA ARG A 799 -47.09 -66.86 18.02
C ARG A 799 -46.05 -66.60 16.87
N ILE A 800 -45.68 -67.65 16.10
CA ILE A 800 -44.78 -67.55 14.98
C ILE A 800 -45.41 -66.62 13.90
N SER A 801 -46.70 -66.83 13.59
CA SER A 801 -47.44 -65.98 12.65
C SER A 801 -47.40 -64.49 13.03
N ARG A 802 -47.54 -64.15 14.32
CA ARG A 802 -47.41 -62.76 14.79
C ARG A 802 -46.04 -62.22 14.60
N ILE A 803 -44.98 -63.01 14.88
CA ILE A 803 -43.61 -62.57 14.69
C ILE A 803 -43.34 -62.31 13.22
N VAL A 804 -43.75 -63.24 12.33
CA VAL A 804 -43.59 -63.08 10.86
C VAL A 804 -44.38 -61.91 10.34
N GLN A 805 -45.57 -61.66 10.81
CA GLN A 805 -46.37 -60.51 10.41
C GLN A 805 -45.71 -59.17 10.85
N SER A 806 -45.10 -59.15 12.05
CA SER A 806 -44.33 -57.93 12.49
C SER A 806 -43.11 -57.69 11.61
N MET A 807 -42.42 -58.78 11.14
CA MET A 807 -41.31 -58.68 10.18
C MET A 807 -41.79 -58.16 8.83
N VAL A 808 -42.89 -58.61 8.29
CA VAL A 808 -43.50 -58.16 7.02
C VAL A 808 -43.92 -56.74 7.12
N ASN A 809 -44.53 -56.31 8.22
CA ASN A 809 -44.93 -54.95 8.44
C ASN A 809 -43.72 -53.99 8.50
N PHE A 810 -42.61 -54.42 9.10
CA PHE A 810 -41.35 -53.72 9.12
C PHE A 810 -40.70 -53.62 7.71
N ALA A 811 -40.80 -54.69 6.93
CA ALA A 811 -40.21 -54.75 5.55
C ALA A 811 -40.96 -53.88 4.54
N HIS A 812 -42.24 -53.61 4.74
CA HIS A 812 -43.05 -52.77 3.87
C HIS A 812 -43.06 -51.28 4.24
N VAL A 813 -42.24 -50.89 5.21
CA VAL A 813 -41.98 -49.52 5.54
C VAL A 813 -41.22 -48.88 4.34
N GLY A 814 -41.70 -47.78 3.76
CA GLY A 814 -41.09 -47.09 2.61
C GLY A 814 -41.74 -47.36 1.25
N SER A 815 -42.78 -48.26 1.13
CA SER A 815 -43.35 -48.58 -0.16
C SER A 815 -44.66 -47.84 -0.55
N ARG A 816 -45.18 -46.94 0.29
CA ARG A 816 -46.39 -46.14 0.00
C ARG A 816 -46.15 -44.68 0.35
N HIS A 817 -46.19 -43.82 -0.66
CA HIS A 817 -46.27 -42.36 -0.47
C HIS A 817 -47.73 -42.03 -0.10
N TYR A 818 -47.95 -41.40 1.06
CA TYR A 818 -49.25 -40.76 1.35
C TYR A 818 -49.27 -39.41 0.65
N SER A 819 -50.49 -38.92 0.30
CA SER A 819 -50.60 -37.56 -0.22
C SER A 819 -50.31 -36.54 0.88
N ALA A 820 -49.53 -35.52 0.61
CA ALA A 820 -49.24 -34.43 1.57
C ALA A 820 -50.52 -33.68 2.02
N ASN A 821 -51.63 -33.97 1.38
CA ASN A 821 -52.97 -33.39 1.69
C ASN A 821 -53.80 -34.25 2.61
N ASP A 822 -53.37 -35.44 3.05
CA ASP A 822 -54.15 -36.28 3.94
C ASP A 822 -54.09 -35.72 5.37
N GLU A 823 -55.22 -35.25 5.88
CA GLU A 823 -55.37 -34.63 7.18
C GLU A 823 -55.77 -35.67 8.23
N VAL A 824 -55.01 -35.80 9.29
CA VAL A 824 -55.20 -36.78 10.38
C VAL A 824 -55.50 -36.09 11.70
N ASP A 825 -56.56 -36.52 12.34
CA ASP A 825 -56.95 -36.09 13.70
C ASP A 825 -56.23 -36.97 14.74
N LEU A 826 -55.29 -36.41 15.50
CA LEU A 826 -54.55 -37.13 16.51
C LEU A 826 -55.41 -37.60 17.71
N ALA A 827 -56.46 -36.82 18.07
CA ALA A 827 -57.35 -37.20 19.13
C ALA A 827 -58.22 -38.41 18.75
N ALA A 828 -58.67 -38.44 17.48
CA ALA A 828 -59.40 -39.57 16.91
C ALA A 828 -58.54 -40.84 16.85
N CYS A 829 -57.27 -40.74 16.33
CA CYS A 829 -56.33 -41.84 16.29
C CYS A 829 -56.00 -42.39 17.70
N THR A 830 -55.87 -41.48 18.68
CA THR A 830 -55.58 -41.85 20.08
C THR A 830 -56.78 -42.62 20.69
N ASN A 831 -58.00 -42.16 20.46
CA ASN A 831 -59.20 -42.85 20.91
C ASN A 831 -59.34 -44.26 20.28
N GLU A 832 -59.10 -44.39 18.99
CA GLU A 832 -59.09 -45.63 18.24
C GLU A 832 -58.06 -46.61 18.82
N ALA A 833 -56.84 -46.15 19.05
CA ALA A 833 -55.74 -46.98 19.63
C ALA A 833 -56.10 -47.45 21.05
N ILE A 834 -56.64 -46.59 21.90
CA ILE A 834 -57.15 -46.91 23.23
C ILE A 834 -58.26 -47.93 23.12
N HIS A 835 -59.21 -47.76 22.22
CA HIS A 835 -60.35 -48.70 22.05
C HIS A 835 -59.85 -50.09 21.62
N LEU A 836 -58.96 -50.22 20.66
CA LEU A 836 -58.39 -51.45 20.20
C LEU A 836 -57.57 -52.17 21.29
N LEU A 837 -56.85 -51.44 22.14
CA LEU A 837 -56.14 -52.01 23.26
C LEU A 837 -57.11 -52.48 24.42
N SER A 838 -58.25 -51.80 24.64
CA SER A 838 -59.24 -52.15 25.60
C SER A 838 -60.00 -53.44 25.25
N LEU A 839 -60.10 -53.84 24.00
CA LEU A 839 -60.68 -55.07 23.55
C LEU A 839 -59.84 -56.36 23.96
N SER A 840 -58.56 -56.11 24.24
CA SER A 840 -57.59 -57.13 24.64
C SER A 840 -57.66 -57.32 26.19
N ARG A 841 -58.34 -58.38 26.66
CA ARG A 841 -58.50 -58.76 28.13
C ARG A 841 -57.20 -59.29 28.75
N LYS A 842 -56.06 -59.18 28.15
CA LYS A 842 -54.75 -59.67 28.70
C LYS A 842 -53.88 -58.51 29.14
N GLY A 843 -53.53 -58.44 30.45
CA GLY A 843 -52.58 -57.49 30.99
C GLY A 843 -53.16 -56.70 32.18
N PRO A 844 -52.39 -55.77 32.84
CA PRO A 844 -52.84 -54.99 33.94
C PRO A 844 -53.99 -54.03 33.56
N GLU A 845 -54.85 -53.72 34.48
CA GLU A 845 -55.97 -52.78 34.28
C GLU A 845 -55.46 -51.35 34.40
N ILE A 846 -55.25 -50.70 33.24
CA ILE A 846 -54.64 -49.38 33.13
C ILE A 846 -55.71 -48.35 32.83
N LYS A 847 -55.55 -47.14 33.43
CA LYS A 847 -56.37 -45.97 33.12
C LYS A 847 -55.75 -45.14 32.01
N TYR A 848 -56.29 -45.17 30.78
CA TYR A 848 -55.91 -44.32 29.68
C TYR A 848 -56.63 -42.99 29.78
N VAL A 849 -55.84 -41.90 29.72
CA VAL A 849 -56.35 -40.52 29.73
C VAL A 849 -55.90 -39.80 28.45
N ASN A 850 -56.89 -39.59 27.54
CA ASN A 850 -56.65 -38.83 26.31
C ASN A 850 -56.93 -37.36 26.56
N LEU A 851 -55.86 -36.52 26.51
CA LEU A 851 -55.86 -35.06 26.59
C LEU A 851 -55.44 -34.40 25.26
N CYS A 852 -55.51 -35.15 24.13
CA CYS A 852 -55.25 -34.59 22.82
C CYS A 852 -56.40 -33.65 22.39
N ASP A 853 -56.03 -32.48 21.87
CA ASP A 853 -56.99 -31.52 21.34
C ASP A 853 -57.48 -31.96 19.94
N ALA A 854 -58.77 -31.99 19.72
CA ALA A 854 -59.40 -32.37 18.44
C ALA A 854 -59.09 -31.39 17.29
N SER A 855 -58.57 -30.19 17.57
CA SER A 855 -58.09 -29.23 16.56
C SER A 855 -56.71 -29.49 16.03
N HIS A 856 -55.93 -30.37 16.70
CA HIS A 856 -54.56 -30.68 16.30
C HIS A 856 -54.53 -31.64 15.13
N ARG A 857 -54.26 -31.14 13.94
CA ARG A 857 -54.20 -31.89 12.69
C ARG A 857 -52.78 -32.01 12.14
N VAL A 858 -52.38 -33.21 11.79
CA VAL A 858 -51.09 -33.50 11.15
C VAL A 858 -51.30 -34.06 9.75
N SER A 859 -50.31 -33.91 8.91
CA SER A 859 -50.28 -34.54 7.58
C SER A 859 -49.78 -35.96 7.71
N GLY A 860 -50.53 -36.98 7.22
CA GLY A 860 -50.08 -38.35 7.34
C GLY A 860 -51.12 -39.42 7.08
N ASP A 861 -50.75 -40.68 7.37
CA ASP A 861 -51.61 -41.88 7.29
C ASP A 861 -52.18 -42.19 8.67
N SER A 862 -53.48 -42.08 8.84
CA SER A 862 -54.18 -42.29 10.11
C SER A 862 -53.97 -43.74 10.64
N GLN A 863 -53.96 -44.75 9.76
CA GLN A 863 -53.76 -46.14 10.19
C GLN A 863 -52.35 -46.38 10.70
N ARG A 864 -51.33 -45.76 10.05
CA ARG A 864 -49.96 -45.80 10.48
C ARG A 864 -49.78 -45.14 11.85
N LEU A 865 -50.35 -43.93 12.04
CA LEU A 865 -50.32 -43.20 13.30
C LEU A 865 -51.08 -43.94 14.42
N VAL A 866 -52.17 -44.60 14.11
CA VAL A 866 -52.83 -45.53 15.07
C VAL A 866 -51.91 -46.67 15.43
N GLN A 867 -51.15 -47.24 14.48
CA GLN A 867 -50.14 -48.29 14.71
C GLN A 867 -48.99 -47.83 15.64
N VAL A 868 -48.53 -46.57 15.47
CA VAL A 868 -47.54 -45.94 16.39
C VAL A 868 -48.08 -45.90 17.81
N LEU A 869 -49.33 -45.39 17.94
CA LEU A 869 -49.98 -45.29 19.24
C LEU A 869 -50.25 -46.66 19.89
N ILE A 870 -50.68 -47.68 19.11
CA ILE A 870 -50.86 -49.01 19.63
C ILE A 870 -49.56 -49.62 20.20
N ASN A 871 -48.43 -49.41 19.49
CA ASN A 871 -47.10 -49.87 19.94
C ASN A 871 -46.65 -49.16 21.22
N LEU A 872 -46.79 -47.82 21.27
CA LEU A 872 -46.36 -47.06 22.44
C LEU A 872 -47.27 -47.34 23.66
N LEU A 873 -48.61 -47.30 23.49
CA LEU A 873 -49.55 -47.56 24.54
C LEU A 873 -49.47 -49.02 25.02
N GLY A 874 -49.19 -49.95 24.09
CA GLY A 874 -48.98 -51.35 24.45
C GLY A 874 -47.72 -51.56 25.30
N ASN A 875 -46.61 -50.86 24.94
CA ASN A 875 -45.38 -50.84 25.73
C ASN A 875 -45.58 -50.19 27.09
N ALA A 876 -46.27 -49.03 27.15
CA ALA A 876 -46.67 -48.38 28.38
C ALA A 876 -47.47 -49.32 29.32
N ARG A 877 -48.47 -50.05 28.78
CA ARG A 877 -49.27 -51.04 29.54
C ARG A 877 -48.37 -52.16 30.08
N ASP A 878 -47.53 -52.73 29.24
CA ASP A 878 -46.62 -53.84 29.63
C ASP A 878 -45.59 -53.46 30.72
N ALA A 879 -45.29 -52.17 30.87
CA ALA A 879 -44.35 -51.62 31.83
C ALA A 879 -45.02 -51.13 33.13
N SER A 880 -46.36 -51.03 33.16
CA SER A 880 -47.15 -50.46 34.27
C SER A 880 -47.77 -51.51 35.09
N SER A 881 -48.21 -51.16 36.29
CA SER A 881 -48.92 -52.02 37.25
C SER A 881 -50.43 -51.74 37.26
N ASP A 882 -51.24 -52.64 37.89
CA ASP A 882 -52.71 -52.45 38.04
C ASP A 882 -53.03 -51.15 38.78
N GLY A 883 -53.82 -50.29 38.10
CA GLY A 883 -54.19 -49.00 38.63
C GLY A 883 -53.34 -47.80 38.18
N ASP A 884 -52.16 -48.03 37.51
CA ASP A 884 -51.33 -46.97 36.97
C ASP A 884 -52.04 -46.24 35.79
N GLN A 885 -51.64 -45.01 35.56
CA GLN A 885 -52.26 -44.18 34.56
C GLN A 885 -51.27 -43.99 33.34
N VAL A 886 -51.83 -44.05 32.15
CA VAL A 886 -51.09 -43.64 30.89
C VAL A 886 -51.77 -42.43 30.29
N THR A 887 -51.06 -41.33 30.20
CA THR A 887 -51.57 -40.07 29.73
C THR A 887 -51.04 -39.75 28.33
N ILE A 888 -51.96 -39.38 27.43
CA ILE A 888 -51.63 -38.97 26.07
C ILE A 888 -52.08 -37.53 25.91
N ARG A 889 -51.20 -36.64 25.49
CA ARG A 889 -51.50 -35.24 25.23
C ARG A 889 -50.87 -34.73 23.95
N SER A 890 -51.52 -33.80 23.31
CA SER A 890 -50.96 -33.09 22.17
C SER A 890 -50.71 -31.60 22.47
N VAL A 891 -49.61 -31.07 22.04
CA VAL A 891 -49.27 -29.66 22.19
C VAL A 891 -48.92 -29.09 20.81
N GLN A 892 -49.55 -27.99 20.43
CA GLN A 892 -49.29 -27.36 19.11
C GLN A 892 -48.28 -26.21 19.27
N ASP A 893 -47.32 -26.17 18.39
CA ASP A 893 -46.38 -25.06 18.15
C ASP A 893 -46.66 -24.43 16.78
N GLU A 894 -45.93 -23.35 16.39
CA GLU A 894 -46.16 -22.61 15.15
C GLU A 894 -46.14 -23.51 13.91
N HIS A 895 -45.22 -24.46 13.82
CA HIS A 895 -44.97 -25.29 12.64
C HIS A 895 -45.17 -26.81 12.89
N GLN A 896 -45.30 -27.26 14.11
CA GLN A 896 -45.31 -28.67 14.48
C GLN A 896 -46.28 -28.98 15.61
N ILE A 897 -46.64 -30.25 15.71
CA ILE A 897 -47.47 -30.77 16.82
C ILE A 897 -46.65 -31.81 17.55
N LEU A 898 -46.56 -31.69 18.88
CA LEU A 898 -45.93 -32.64 19.78
C LEU A 898 -47.01 -33.54 20.32
N LEU A 899 -46.89 -34.85 20.08
CA LEU A 899 -47.70 -35.90 20.66
C LEU A 899 -46.88 -36.57 21.76
N VAL A 900 -47.31 -36.47 22.99
CA VAL A 900 -46.62 -36.95 24.18
C VAL A 900 -47.39 -38.11 24.77
N VAL A 901 -46.72 -39.24 25.00
CA VAL A 901 -47.25 -40.43 25.66
C VAL A 901 -46.45 -40.63 26.93
N GLU A 902 -47.10 -40.57 28.10
CA GLU A 902 -46.50 -40.69 29.42
C GLU A 902 -47.08 -41.89 30.17
N ASP A 903 -46.26 -42.75 30.75
CA ASP A 903 -46.57 -43.84 31.58
C ASP A 903 -45.96 -43.71 33.01
N GLU A 904 -46.55 -44.38 33.99
CA GLU A 904 -46.06 -44.46 35.38
C GLU A 904 -45.31 -45.79 35.62
N GLY A 905 -44.88 -46.46 34.58
CA GLY A 905 -44.29 -47.79 34.64
C GLY A 905 -42.86 -47.83 35.20
N SER A 906 -42.21 -48.97 35.07
CA SER A 906 -40.89 -49.29 35.65
C SER A 906 -39.72 -48.44 35.13
N GLY A 907 -39.91 -47.54 34.12
CA GLY A 907 -38.85 -46.75 33.51
C GLY A 907 -37.90 -47.56 32.62
N ILE A 908 -36.96 -46.83 31.98
CA ILE A 908 -35.94 -47.37 31.08
C ILE A 908 -34.55 -46.98 31.59
N ASP A 909 -33.63 -47.96 31.68
CA ASP A 909 -32.26 -47.76 32.10
C ASP A 909 -31.52 -46.82 31.07
N GLN A 910 -30.73 -45.88 31.58
CA GLN A 910 -29.95 -44.92 30.79
C GLN A 910 -29.05 -45.59 29.74
N ALA A 911 -28.43 -46.74 30.09
CA ALA A 911 -27.54 -47.49 29.20
C ALA A 911 -28.25 -48.14 28.01
N LEU A 912 -29.60 -48.24 28.04
CA LEU A 912 -30.40 -48.89 26.99
C LEU A 912 -31.04 -47.89 26.02
N LYS A 913 -31.02 -46.59 26.32
CA LYS A 913 -31.74 -45.56 25.54
C LYS A 913 -31.29 -45.49 24.10
N ASP A 914 -30.01 -45.59 23.85
CA ASP A 914 -29.43 -45.47 22.50
C ASP A 914 -29.78 -46.68 21.58
N ARG A 915 -30.21 -47.75 22.21
CA ARG A 915 -30.51 -49.02 21.51
C ARG A 915 -32.01 -49.34 21.41
N LEU A 916 -32.87 -48.52 21.99
CA LEU A 916 -34.33 -48.75 22.04
C LEU A 916 -35.00 -48.91 20.70
N PHE A 917 -34.47 -48.18 19.71
CA PHE A 917 -34.98 -48.18 18.34
C PHE A 917 -34.25 -49.18 17.40
N GLU A 918 -33.25 -49.94 17.91
CA GLU A 918 -32.61 -50.99 17.14
C GLU A 918 -33.58 -52.13 16.86
N PRO A 919 -33.71 -52.66 15.62
CA PRO A 919 -34.51 -53.82 15.30
C PRO A 919 -34.10 -55.05 16.12
N PHE A 920 -35.10 -55.77 16.60
CA PHE A 920 -34.93 -56.96 17.46
C PHE A 920 -34.42 -56.71 18.89
N PHE A 921 -34.21 -55.47 19.26
CA PHE A 921 -33.85 -55.19 20.66
C PHE A 921 -35.04 -55.24 21.58
N THR A 922 -34.96 -56.06 22.65
CA THR A 922 -36.03 -56.18 23.66
C THR A 922 -35.46 -56.55 25.03
N THR A 923 -36.01 -55.92 26.08
CA THR A 923 -35.73 -56.25 27.49
C THR A 923 -36.73 -57.23 28.08
N LYS A 924 -37.78 -57.57 27.32
CA LYS A 924 -38.81 -58.54 27.73
C LYS A 924 -38.28 -59.93 27.66
N ALA A 925 -38.80 -60.84 28.55
CA ALA A 925 -38.43 -62.27 28.58
C ALA A 925 -38.63 -62.95 27.21
N PRO A 926 -37.79 -63.94 26.88
CA PRO A 926 -37.84 -64.60 25.60
C PRO A 926 -39.27 -65.08 25.25
N GLY A 927 -39.79 -64.55 24.16
CA GLY A 927 -41.14 -64.90 23.69
C GLY A 927 -42.22 -63.88 24.04
N LYS A 928 -42.03 -62.96 24.90
CA LYS A 928 -43.00 -61.91 25.25
C LYS A 928 -42.80 -60.57 24.48
N GLY A 929 -41.70 -60.39 23.81
CA GLY A 929 -41.40 -59.18 22.97
C GLY A 929 -40.78 -59.58 21.65
N THR A 930 -41.15 -58.95 20.55
CA THR A 930 -40.54 -59.13 19.21
C THR A 930 -39.34 -58.24 18.95
N GLY A 931 -39.13 -57.19 19.75
CA GLY A 931 -38.11 -56.20 19.54
C GLY A 931 -38.27 -55.35 18.28
N LEU A 932 -39.40 -55.44 17.56
CA LEU A 932 -39.67 -54.72 16.32
C LEU A 932 -40.63 -53.51 16.52
N GLY A 933 -41.32 -53.43 17.67
CA GLY A 933 -42.37 -52.46 17.89
C GLY A 933 -41.85 -50.98 17.92
N LEU A 934 -40.74 -50.72 18.63
CA LEU A 934 -40.19 -49.37 18.72
C LEU A 934 -39.40 -49.00 17.43
N ALA A 935 -38.75 -49.97 16.79
CA ALA A 935 -38.12 -49.76 15.49
C ALA A 935 -39.16 -49.40 14.41
N LEU A 936 -40.35 -50.01 14.43
CA LEU A 936 -41.46 -49.66 13.56
C LEU A 936 -42.04 -48.26 13.90
N VAL A 937 -42.13 -47.90 15.18
CA VAL A 937 -42.54 -46.55 15.59
C VAL A 937 -41.58 -45.53 15.04
N TYR A 938 -40.25 -45.73 15.21
CA TYR A 938 -39.24 -44.82 14.69
C TYR A 938 -39.38 -44.62 13.18
N SER A 939 -39.47 -45.70 12.42
CA SER A 939 -39.60 -45.68 10.98
C SER A 939 -40.90 -44.98 10.50
N ILE A 940 -42.02 -45.25 11.11
CA ILE A 940 -43.31 -44.59 10.78
C ILE A 940 -43.23 -43.06 11.07
N VAL A 941 -42.64 -42.69 12.20
CA VAL A 941 -42.48 -41.27 12.57
C VAL A 941 -41.55 -40.55 11.56
N GLU A 942 -40.45 -41.16 11.16
CA GLU A 942 -39.53 -40.63 10.15
C GLU A 942 -40.19 -40.50 8.79
N GLU A 943 -41.00 -41.52 8.35
CA GLU A 943 -41.81 -41.42 7.12
C GLU A 943 -42.78 -40.21 7.12
N HIS A 944 -43.22 -39.81 8.31
CA HIS A 944 -44.10 -38.63 8.52
C HIS A 944 -43.31 -37.36 8.76
N TYR A 945 -42.00 -37.32 8.42
CA TYR A 945 -41.09 -36.18 8.63
C TYR A 945 -41.06 -35.70 10.09
N GLY A 946 -41.30 -36.62 11.02
CA GLY A 946 -41.31 -36.39 12.47
C GLY A 946 -40.02 -36.84 13.12
N GLN A 947 -39.96 -36.58 14.43
CA GLN A 947 -38.89 -37.04 15.30
C GLN A 947 -39.48 -37.64 16.56
N ILE A 948 -38.87 -38.68 17.11
CA ILE A 948 -39.24 -39.28 18.39
C ILE A 948 -38.12 -39.20 19.38
N THR A 949 -38.42 -38.75 20.59
CA THR A 949 -37.49 -38.70 21.74
C THR A 949 -38.06 -39.43 22.93
N VAL A 950 -37.17 -39.89 23.85
CA VAL A 950 -37.57 -40.63 25.06
C VAL A 950 -36.90 -40.03 26.30
N GLU A 951 -37.70 -39.74 27.32
CA GLU A 951 -37.25 -39.35 28.63
C GLU A 951 -37.68 -40.41 29.64
N SER A 952 -36.75 -40.97 30.38
CA SER A 952 -37.02 -41.99 31.44
C SER A 952 -35.78 -42.04 32.36
N PRO A 953 -35.96 -42.16 33.68
CA PRO A 953 -37.24 -42.04 34.40
C PRO A 953 -37.79 -40.61 34.38
N ILE A 954 -39.09 -40.40 34.43
CA ILE A 954 -39.75 -39.10 34.55
C ILE A 954 -39.66 -38.58 35.98
N ASP A 955 -39.84 -39.44 36.95
CA ASP A 955 -39.65 -39.12 38.36
C ASP A 955 -38.31 -39.66 38.85
N GLU A 956 -37.35 -38.75 39.04
CA GLU A 956 -36.02 -39.09 39.54
C GLU A 956 -35.98 -39.66 40.95
N ALA A 957 -36.98 -39.34 41.79
CA ALA A 957 -37.07 -39.82 43.17
C ALA A 957 -37.50 -41.27 43.27
N THR A 958 -38.45 -41.73 42.44
CA THR A 958 -38.94 -43.07 42.37
C THR A 958 -38.33 -43.96 41.32
N GLN A 959 -37.50 -43.34 40.39
CA GLN A 959 -36.91 -44.03 39.25
C GLN A 959 -37.96 -44.68 38.33
N ARG A 960 -39.15 -44.08 38.23
CA ARG A 960 -40.30 -44.61 37.46
C ARG A 960 -40.76 -43.66 36.38
N GLY A 961 -41.49 -44.21 35.39
CA GLY A 961 -42.19 -43.52 34.35
C GLY A 961 -41.33 -43.35 33.08
N THR A 962 -42.00 -43.38 31.92
CA THR A 962 -41.40 -43.09 30.62
C THR A 962 -42.25 -42.11 29.84
N ARG A 963 -41.61 -41.13 29.19
CA ARG A 963 -42.22 -40.17 28.30
C ARG A 963 -41.64 -40.35 26.92
N PHE A 964 -42.49 -40.67 25.97
CA PHE A 964 -42.18 -40.59 24.54
C PHE A 964 -42.77 -39.30 23.97
N THR A 965 -41.95 -38.51 23.32
CA THR A 965 -42.41 -37.29 22.64
C THR A 965 -42.19 -37.47 21.14
N ILE A 966 -43.27 -37.41 20.37
CA ILE A 966 -43.25 -37.45 18.90
C ILE A 966 -43.55 -36.06 18.37
N THR A 967 -42.66 -35.53 17.55
CA THR A 967 -42.83 -34.26 16.86
C THR A 967 -43.29 -34.54 15.45
N LEU A 968 -44.43 -34.03 15.01
CA LEU A 968 -44.97 -34.17 13.66
C LEU A 968 -45.23 -32.81 13.01
N PRO A 969 -45.03 -32.69 11.70
CA PRO A 969 -45.34 -31.45 10.99
C PRO A 969 -46.85 -31.18 11.00
N ARG A 970 -47.23 -29.92 11.23
CA ARG A 970 -48.64 -29.49 11.22
C ARG A 970 -49.18 -29.54 9.81
N HIS A 971 -50.44 -29.96 9.64
CA HIS A 971 -51.13 -29.97 8.36
C HIS A 971 -51.14 -28.54 7.73
N GLY A 972 -50.81 -28.39 6.47
CA GLY A 972 -50.81 -27.14 5.73
C GLY A 972 -49.49 -26.32 5.73
N VAL A 973 -48.47 -26.72 6.45
CA VAL A 973 -47.18 -26.00 6.51
C VAL A 973 -46.28 -26.33 5.28
N PHE A 974 -46.45 -27.44 4.63
CA PHE A 974 -45.62 -27.87 3.45
C PHE A 974 -46.10 -27.37 2.08
N SER A 975 -47.05 -26.41 2.00
CA SER A 975 -47.55 -25.92 0.69
C SER A 975 -46.78 -24.73 0.11
N SER A 976 -45.67 -24.27 0.73
CA SER A 976 -44.86 -23.18 0.16
C SER A 976 -43.36 -23.38 0.41
N GLY A 977 -42.68 -24.03 -0.55
CA GLY A 977 -41.24 -23.88 -0.66
C GLY A 977 -40.39 -25.15 -0.70
N SER A 978 -40.37 -25.80 -1.86
CA SER A 978 -39.14 -26.39 -2.38
C SER A 978 -39.29 -26.70 -3.85
N SER A 979 -39.04 -25.71 -4.66
CA SER A 979 -38.53 -25.90 -6.00
C SER A 979 -37.22 -25.07 -6.08
N VAL A 980 -36.09 -25.69 -5.75
CA VAL A 980 -34.76 -25.38 -6.32
C VAL A 980 -34.00 -26.70 -6.33
#